data_676055ce30db6fb82eedddd1c5deddd3
#
_entry.id   676055ce30db6fb82eedddd1c5deddd3
#
_cell.length_a   1.000
_cell.length_b   1.000
_cell.length_c   1.000
_cell.angle_alpha   90.00
_cell.angle_beta   90.00
_cell.angle_gamma   90.00
#
_symmetry.space_group_name_H-M   'P 1'
#
loop_
_entity.id
_entity.type
_entity.pdbx_description
1 polymer ?
#
loop_
_entity_poly.entity_id
_entity_poly.type
_entity_poly.pdbx_seq_one_letter_code
_entity_poly.pdbx_strand_id
1 'polypeptide(L)'
;MVKYLFGHVTTESTSKTINVVASSKTKLVGENQGIPNSPQKTIALTAAVGKMVYLDIEVDNEIFRCLGTVTDIKTHNLMMTSQMESVGAKETAGALPKGEDFRKLTFSIQATFNRPPGETKWKKYSSALPTSPETRTAVYFLDDETVQEMVDEDDIYPTVGFFRGLDTAPQPLAIPDFGGNTGATHSAVIGRSGSGKTATYTYILGTYMCHEHHAIMVIDPQGQWSNENGMVMSLQGMAESLGRPVSVLRVAEDIKLPMDEEIFSRMVSKLNLWKKFRRMGTENLEAFSDAVASGIANLPYSEYDKPPRDLLSKVFGSIANSSSALNRIYTRGDRQDAFRDDLLRLAGLPIIDPDTGEQALVSKEDEEEVEKNWEAILSVFSPLINLFSSTNIDGGKRHSLGGSYGFLKDVFQVRNANSGPAPYVILDMSPSTKIHAAADLMGGKDAGLNMQKILDNQDVKALILMMVLDEMKRASETAFATTNTGNLNTQIVFDEAWRFAPEGKATPEIEELAKKLEGFALDTRKFGIGWSYILQSPADLKTGIWRQLTYVYVGYGLVGDDVKRLEALTDDVKQLDLYRQFIPPKSTGIYPFMLMGPVSPIIFTTAPAFVNVFNNNQDYLHYNSSWINKITERRSMPRITVEKLDPNRRVKTPKQKAVQVEKQYSVGNAKTVSTPQTTIKEPVVSKKIIDDDPDLVEDMPF
;
A
#
# COMPACT_ATOMS: atom_id res chain seq x y z
N MET A 1 -0.10 -40.39 -13.93
CA MET A 1 0.19 -38.97 -14.23
C MET A 1 -0.15 -38.70 -15.68
N VAL A 2 -1.05 -37.77 -15.96
CA VAL A 2 -1.41 -37.36 -17.34
C VAL A 2 -0.61 -36.10 -17.65
N LYS A 3 0.55 -36.26 -18.29
CA LYS A 3 1.35 -35.12 -18.76
C LYS A 3 0.77 -34.61 -20.08
N TYR A 4 0.54 -33.30 -20.19
CA TYR A 4 0.02 -32.69 -21.39
C TYR A 4 1.15 -32.26 -22.33
N LEU A 5 1.39 -33.07 -23.35
CA LEU A 5 2.44 -32.81 -24.35
C LEU A 5 2.14 -31.53 -25.12
N PHE A 6 3.06 -30.56 -25.11
CA PHE A 6 3.02 -29.31 -25.86
C PHE A 6 3.61 -29.47 -27.27
N GLY A 7 4.77 -30.10 -27.37
CA GLY A 7 5.49 -30.30 -28.61
C GLY A 7 6.87 -30.93 -28.40
N HIS A 8 7.74 -30.78 -29.38
CA HIS A 8 9.10 -31.32 -29.32
C HIS A 8 10.13 -30.27 -29.69
N VAL A 9 11.26 -30.31 -29.01
CA VAL A 9 12.41 -29.44 -29.28
C VAL A 9 12.86 -29.60 -30.74
N THR A 10 13.17 -28.49 -31.39
CA THR A 10 13.69 -28.42 -32.73
C THR A 10 15.08 -27.76 -32.78
N THR A 11 15.66 -27.70 -33.98
CA THR A 11 16.95 -27.04 -34.23
C THR A 11 16.95 -25.58 -33.78
N GLU A 12 18.13 -24.97 -33.64
CA GLU A 12 18.35 -23.61 -33.17
C GLU A 12 17.94 -23.34 -31.70
N SER A 13 17.72 -24.40 -30.93
CA SER A 13 17.56 -24.29 -29.47
C SER A 13 18.89 -24.05 -28.78
N THR A 14 18.88 -23.21 -27.76
CA THR A 14 20.06 -22.88 -26.94
C THR A 14 19.81 -23.26 -25.48
N SER A 15 20.79 -23.06 -24.62
CA SER A 15 20.63 -23.26 -23.16
C SER A 15 19.67 -22.24 -22.48
N LYS A 16 19.26 -21.15 -23.17
CA LYS A 16 18.38 -20.11 -22.64
C LYS A 16 17.06 -19.97 -23.40
N THR A 17 17.05 -20.30 -24.67
CA THR A 17 15.88 -20.14 -25.54
C THR A 17 15.63 -21.43 -26.30
N ILE A 18 14.44 -21.97 -26.13
CA ILE A 18 14.06 -23.26 -26.71
C ILE A 18 13.04 -23.05 -27.83
N ASN A 19 13.32 -23.63 -28.97
CA ASN A 19 12.42 -23.68 -30.11
C ASN A 19 11.70 -25.03 -30.12
N VAL A 20 10.38 -25.00 -30.26
CA VAL A 20 9.51 -26.17 -30.20
C VAL A 20 8.65 -26.23 -31.46
N VAL A 21 8.52 -27.41 -32.01
CA VAL A 21 7.56 -27.68 -33.08
C VAL A 21 6.35 -28.37 -32.49
N ALA A 22 5.17 -27.78 -32.72
CA ALA A 22 3.89 -28.39 -32.38
C ALA A 22 3.07 -28.60 -33.63
N SER A 23 2.45 -29.77 -33.77
CA SER A 23 1.51 -30.07 -34.85
C SER A 23 0.20 -29.29 -34.65
N SER A 24 -0.37 -28.76 -35.72
CA SER A 24 -1.73 -28.16 -35.71
C SER A 24 -2.80 -29.14 -35.25
N LYS A 25 -2.49 -30.44 -35.27
CA LYS A 25 -3.36 -31.56 -34.86
C LYS A 25 -2.94 -32.16 -33.52
N THR A 26 -2.05 -31.50 -32.73
CA THR A 26 -1.65 -32.05 -31.43
C THR A 26 -2.87 -32.23 -30.56
N LYS A 27 -3.38 -33.47 -30.52
CA LYS A 27 -4.33 -33.90 -29.50
C LYS A 27 -3.56 -34.07 -28.21
N LEU A 28 -4.15 -33.65 -27.12
CA LEU A 28 -3.64 -34.00 -25.78
C LEU A 28 -3.68 -35.53 -25.69
N VAL A 29 -2.53 -36.17 -25.76
CA VAL A 29 -2.39 -37.61 -25.55
C VAL A 29 -2.26 -37.82 -24.04
N GLY A 30 -3.40 -38.00 -23.38
CA GLY A 30 -3.40 -38.61 -22.06
C GLY A 30 -3.18 -40.12 -22.22
N GLU A 31 -2.23 -40.69 -21.52
CA GLU A 31 -2.05 -42.14 -21.38
C GLU A 31 -3.19 -42.78 -20.57
N ASN A 32 -4.42 -42.62 -21.00
CA ASN A 32 -5.56 -43.44 -20.56
C ASN A 32 -6.24 -44.05 -21.79
N GLN A 33 -5.60 -45.03 -22.36
CA GLN A 33 -6.27 -46.03 -23.21
C GLN A 33 -7.27 -46.77 -22.33
N GLY A 34 -8.50 -46.31 -22.27
CA GLY A 34 -9.53 -47.12 -21.63
C GLY A 34 -10.82 -46.43 -21.18
N ILE A 35 -10.98 -45.13 -21.31
CA ILE A 35 -12.23 -44.45 -20.97
C ILE A 35 -12.84 -43.84 -22.25
N PRO A 36 -13.80 -44.50 -22.92
CA PRO A 36 -14.56 -43.89 -23.99
C PRO A 36 -15.48 -42.83 -23.39
N ASN A 37 -15.42 -41.57 -23.90
CA ASN A 37 -16.29 -40.45 -23.56
C ASN A 37 -15.81 -39.44 -22.49
N SER A 38 -14.54 -39.33 -22.21
CA SER A 38 -14.03 -38.10 -21.60
C SER A 38 -13.91 -36.99 -22.66
N PRO A 39 -14.49 -35.79 -22.48
CA PRO A 39 -14.31 -34.70 -23.42
C PRO A 39 -12.85 -34.32 -23.44
N GLN A 40 -12.13 -34.64 -24.52
CA GLN A 40 -10.75 -34.26 -24.75
C GLN A 40 -10.73 -32.73 -24.83
N LYS A 41 -10.31 -32.04 -23.75
CA LYS A 41 -10.00 -30.60 -23.79
C LYS A 41 -8.83 -30.41 -24.74
N THR A 42 -9.11 -30.09 -25.97
CA THR A 42 -8.12 -29.60 -26.91
C THR A 42 -7.70 -28.22 -26.46
N ILE A 43 -6.55 -28.08 -25.81
CA ILE A 43 -5.98 -26.76 -25.54
C ILE A 43 -5.62 -26.20 -26.92
N ALA A 44 -6.34 -25.17 -27.36
CA ALA A 44 -6.07 -24.53 -28.64
C ALA A 44 -4.64 -23.95 -28.60
N LEU A 45 -3.76 -24.43 -29.48
CA LEU A 45 -2.39 -23.91 -29.63
C LEU A 45 -2.37 -22.39 -29.92
N THR A 46 -3.48 -21.84 -30.39
CA THR A 46 -3.71 -20.40 -30.59
C THR A 46 -3.62 -19.59 -29.30
N ALA A 47 -3.78 -20.21 -28.13
CA ALA A 47 -3.73 -19.54 -26.83
C ALA A 47 -2.47 -19.93 -26.02
N ALA A 48 -1.40 -20.40 -26.66
CA ALA A 48 -0.20 -20.88 -25.97
C ALA A 48 0.76 -19.76 -25.56
N VAL A 49 0.71 -18.58 -26.18
CA VAL A 49 1.60 -17.45 -25.79
C VAL A 49 1.27 -17.01 -24.36
N GLY A 50 2.29 -16.91 -23.55
CA GLY A 50 2.18 -16.58 -22.13
C GLY A 50 1.91 -17.78 -21.22
N LYS A 51 1.74 -19.00 -21.75
CA LYS A 51 1.63 -20.23 -20.94
C LYS A 51 3.00 -20.73 -20.52
N MET A 52 3.05 -21.31 -19.34
CA MET A 52 4.26 -21.98 -18.84
C MET A 52 4.36 -23.40 -19.34
N VAL A 53 5.59 -23.77 -19.70
CA VAL A 53 5.97 -25.09 -20.19
C VAL A 53 7.23 -25.56 -19.49
N TYR A 54 7.46 -26.87 -19.50
CA TYR A 54 8.70 -27.45 -18.99
C TYR A 54 9.20 -28.58 -19.90
N LEU A 55 10.48 -28.87 -19.78
CA LEU A 55 11.11 -30.06 -20.35
C LEU A 55 12.15 -30.61 -19.37
N ASP A 56 12.39 -31.90 -19.49
CA ASP A 56 13.42 -32.62 -18.76
C ASP A 56 14.53 -33.08 -19.72
N ILE A 57 15.78 -32.89 -19.33
CA ILE A 57 16.96 -33.46 -20.02
C ILE A 57 17.83 -34.24 -19.02
N GLU A 58 18.54 -35.21 -19.49
CA GLU A 58 19.51 -35.96 -18.71
C GLU A 58 20.92 -35.62 -19.17
N VAL A 59 21.79 -35.23 -18.22
CA VAL A 59 23.20 -34.92 -18.45
C VAL A 59 24.00 -35.51 -17.32
N ASP A 60 24.99 -36.34 -17.64
CA ASP A 60 25.86 -37.00 -16.65
C ASP A 60 25.12 -37.78 -15.54
N ASN A 61 24.03 -38.47 -15.90
CA ASN A 61 23.12 -39.19 -15.02
C ASN A 61 22.31 -38.29 -14.04
N GLU A 62 22.35 -36.97 -14.20
CA GLU A 62 21.46 -36.04 -13.49
C GLU A 62 20.30 -35.60 -14.38
N ILE A 63 19.11 -35.44 -13.80
CA ILE A 63 17.96 -34.95 -14.51
C ILE A 63 17.86 -33.43 -14.26
N PHE A 64 17.81 -32.67 -15.35
CA PHE A 64 17.59 -31.22 -15.32
C PHE A 64 16.18 -30.91 -15.87
N ARG A 65 15.38 -30.22 -15.08
CA ARG A 65 14.08 -29.70 -15.48
C ARG A 65 14.16 -28.19 -15.66
N CYS A 66 13.85 -27.69 -16.85
CA CYS A 66 13.71 -26.26 -17.04
C CYS A 66 12.23 -25.86 -17.20
N LEU A 67 11.90 -24.72 -16.61
CA LEU A 67 10.61 -24.03 -16.74
C LEU A 67 10.80 -22.81 -17.62
N GLY A 68 9.80 -22.50 -18.43
CA GLY A 68 9.82 -21.30 -19.25
C GLY A 68 8.43 -20.89 -19.69
N THR A 69 8.32 -19.67 -20.20
CA THR A 69 7.10 -19.11 -20.74
C THR A 69 7.20 -19.00 -22.26
N VAL A 70 6.13 -19.43 -22.96
CA VAL A 70 6.04 -19.30 -24.42
C VAL A 70 5.92 -17.84 -24.80
N THR A 71 6.92 -17.33 -25.53
CA THR A 71 7.03 -15.90 -25.89
C THR A 71 6.55 -15.60 -27.31
N ASP A 72 6.68 -16.55 -28.24
CA ASP A 72 6.35 -16.31 -29.63
C ASP A 72 5.83 -17.59 -30.32
N ILE A 73 4.96 -17.42 -31.30
CA ILE A 73 4.44 -18.48 -32.17
C ILE A 73 4.51 -18.04 -33.62
N LYS A 74 5.18 -18.83 -34.46
CA LYS A 74 5.26 -18.62 -35.90
C LYS A 74 4.65 -19.82 -36.64
N THR A 75 3.86 -19.54 -37.66
CA THR A 75 3.38 -20.58 -38.57
C THR A 75 4.39 -20.78 -39.67
N HIS A 76 4.79 -22.00 -39.92
CA HIS A 76 5.65 -22.42 -41.01
C HIS A 76 4.92 -23.45 -41.87
N ASN A 77 5.08 -23.32 -43.20
CA ASN A 77 4.65 -24.32 -44.15
C ASN A 77 5.88 -24.73 -44.98
N LEU A 78 6.17 -26.04 -44.98
CA LEU A 78 7.36 -26.58 -45.66
C LEU A 78 7.30 -26.35 -47.21
N MET A 79 6.13 -26.22 -47.77
CA MET A 79 5.89 -26.02 -49.18
C MET A 79 5.89 -24.55 -49.59
N MET A 80 5.86 -23.60 -48.63
CA MET A 80 5.89 -22.17 -48.94
C MET A 80 7.31 -21.64 -48.91
N THR A 81 7.88 -21.41 -50.12
CA THR A 81 9.06 -20.58 -50.26
C THR A 81 8.68 -19.09 -50.27
N SER A 82 9.60 -18.18 -49.99
CA SER A 82 9.35 -16.73 -50.02
C SER A 82 8.80 -16.22 -51.38
N GLN A 83 9.08 -16.90 -52.47
CA GLN A 83 8.48 -16.63 -53.79
C GLN A 83 7.00 -17.09 -53.85
N MET A 84 6.67 -18.21 -53.24
CA MET A 84 5.29 -18.71 -53.16
C MET A 84 4.42 -17.91 -52.21
N GLU A 85 4.98 -17.31 -51.18
CA GLU A 85 4.25 -16.35 -50.30
C GLU A 85 3.75 -15.15 -51.07
N SER A 86 4.55 -14.65 -52.04
CA SER A 86 4.17 -13.51 -52.89
C SER A 86 3.12 -13.87 -53.93
N VAL A 87 3.11 -15.11 -54.43
CA VAL A 87 2.12 -15.64 -55.39
C VAL A 87 0.82 -16.01 -54.65
N GLY A 88 0.90 -16.65 -53.48
CA GLY A 88 -0.25 -16.99 -52.66
C GLY A 88 -1.05 -15.76 -52.16
N ALA A 89 -0.42 -14.60 -52.08
CA ALA A 89 -1.13 -13.35 -51.78
C ALA A 89 -1.96 -12.81 -52.94
N LYS A 90 -1.71 -13.30 -54.21
CA LYS A 90 -2.41 -12.88 -55.42
C LYS A 90 -3.44 -13.88 -55.93
N GLU A 91 -3.31 -15.16 -55.58
CA GLU A 91 -4.24 -16.20 -55.96
C GLU A 91 -5.02 -16.67 -54.75
N THR A 92 -6.32 -16.78 -54.87
CA THR A 92 -7.27 -17.25 -53.85
C THR A 92 -6.73 -18.45 -53.10
N ALA A 93 -6.67 -18.34 -51.78
CA ALA A 93 -6.06 -19.25 -50.79
C ALA A 93 -6.60 -20.69 -50.74
N GLY A 94 -7.25 -21.17 -51.81
CA GLY A 94 -7.88 -22.51 -51.87
C GLY A 94 -6.97 -23.66 -52.29
N ALA A 95 -5.79 -23.36 -52.86
CA ALA A 95 -4.96 -24.39 -53.50
C ALA A 95 -3.81 -24.94 -52.64
N LEU A 96 -3.53 -24.36 -51.46
CA LEU A 96 -2.43 -24.82 -50.62
C LEU A 96 -2.91 -25.88 -49.62
N PRO A 97 -2.20 -27.02 -49.53
CA PRO A 97 -2.58 -28.09 -48.60
C PRO A 97 -2.41 -27.60 -47.15
N LYS A 98 -3.53 -27.36 -46.46
CA LYS A 98 -3.58 -26.98 -45.02
C LYS A 98 -2.98 -28.07 -44.09
N GLY A 99 -2.60 -29.21 -44.62
CA GLY A 99 -2.08 -30.35 -43.84
C GLY A 99 -0.61 -30.25 -43.50
N GLU A 100 0.14 -29.31 -44.11
CA GLU A 100 1.60 -29.20 -43.97
C GLU A 100 2.02 -28.00 -43.13
N ASP A 101 1.07 -27.28 -42.55
CA ASP A 101 1.36 -26.21 -41.59
C ASP A 101 1.80 -26.82 -40.28
N PHE A 102 2.96 -26.37 -39.79
CA PHE A 102 3.40 -26.61 -38.43
C PHE A 102 3.67 -25.29 -37.73
N ARG A 103 3.61 -25.30 -36.42
CA ARG A 103 3.86 -24.12 -35.59
C ARG A 103 5.20 -24.25 -34.92
N LYS A 104 6.07 -23.28 -35.13
CA LYS A 104 7.32 -23.11 -34.41
C LYS A 104 7.04 -22.13 -33.25
N LEU A 105 7.22 -22.61 -32.06
CA LEU A 105 7.05 -21.83 -30.84
C LEU A 105 8.41 -21.60 -30.20
N THR A 106 8.54 -20.49 -29.53
CA THR A 106 9.74 -20.16 -28.78
C THR A 106 9.37 -19.91 -27.32
N PHE A 107 10.09 -20.51 -26.39
CA PHE A 107 9.97 -20.13 -25.01
C PHE A 107 11.34 -19.77 -24.41
N SER A 108 11.33 -18.81 -23.49
CA SER A 108 12.50 -18.39 -22.73
C SER A 108 12.52 -19.11 -21.40
N ILE A 109 13.67 -19.66 -21.02
CA ILE A 109 13.84 -20.36 -19.74
C ILE A 109 13.83 -19.32 -18.62
N GLN A 110 13.02 -19.59 -17.59
CA GLN A 110 12.90 -18.76 -16.39
C GLN A 110 13.63 -19.36 -15.20
N ALA A 111 13.67 -20.69 -15.09
CA ALA A 111 14.37 -21.38 -14.02
C ALA A 111 14.73 -22.80 -14.46
N THR A 112 15.84 -23.30 -13.94
CA THR A 112 16.29 -24.68 -14.11
C THR A 112 16.56 -25.31 -12.76
N PHE A 113 16.14 -26.56 -12.62
CA PHE A 113 16.35 -27.40 -11.43
C PHE A 113 17.15 -28.61 -11.84
N ASN A 114 17.90 -29.17 -10.90
CA ASN A 114 18.53 -30.47 -11.06
C ASN A 114 18.03 -31.46 -10.00
N ARG A 115 18.08 -32.74 -10.36
CA ARG A 115 17.80 -33.84 -9.47
C ARG A 115 18.92 -34.89 -9.64
N PRO A 116 19.88 -34.90 -8.71
CA PRO A 116 20.98 -35.86 -8.72
C PRO A 116 20.50 -37.33 -8.61
N PRO A 117 21.30 -38.27 -9.06
CA PRO A 117 20.96 -39.70 -8.97
C PRO A 117 20.65 -40.12 -7.53
N GLY A 118 19.51 -40.79 -7.34
CA GLY A 118 19.08 -41.27 -6.03
C GLY A 118 18.38 -40.27 -5.14
N GLU A 119 18.27 -38.99 -5.55
CA GLU A 119 17.49 -37.97 -4.85
C GLU A 119 16.07 -37.90 -5.42
N THR A 120 15.12 -37.64 -4.54
CA THR A 120 13.70 -37.43 -4.92
C THR A 120 13.34 -35.95 -5.05
N LYS A 121 14.06 -35.06 -4.35
CA LYS A 121 13.83 -33.62 -4.31
C LYS A 121 14.55 -32.86 -5.42
N TRP A 122 13.87 -31.87 -5.99
CA TRP A 122 14.47 -30.96 -6.95
C TRP A 122 15.29 -29.88 -6.24
N LYS A 123 16.47 -29.56 -6.77
CA LYS A 123 17.34 -28.48 -6.28
C LYS A 123 17.38 -27.35 -7.30
N LYS A 124 17.36 -26.11 -6.82
CA LYS A 124 17.53 -24.92 -7.68
C LYS A 124 18.92 -24.94 -8.30
N TYR A 125 18.99 -24.78 -9.62
CA TYR A 125 20.27 -24.86 -10.36
C TYR A 125 20.66 -23.52 -10.98
N SER A 126 19.90 -23.01 -11.99
CA SER A 126 20.32 -21.86 -12.78
C SER A 126 19.13 -21.21 -13.53
N SER A 127 19.41 -20.10 -14.22
CA SER A 127 18.52 -19.49 -15.22
C SER A 127 18.69 -20.09 -16.63
N ALA A 128 19.52 -21.12 -16.80
CA ALA A 128 19.79 -21.76 -18.07
C ALA A 128 20.04 -23.26 -17.88
N LEU A 129 19.81 -24.05 -18.91
CA LEU A 129 20.22 -25.45 -18.95
C LEU A 129 21.76 -25.61 -19.00
N PRO A 130 22.33 -26.72 -18.49
CA PRO A 130 23.76 -26.97 -18.59
C PRO A 130 24.24 -27.16 -20.04
N THR A 131 23.34 -27.61 -20.90
CA THR A 131 23.61 -27.81 -22.34
C THR A 131 22.36 -27.50 -23.16
N SER A 132 22.48 -27.41 -24.48
CA SER A 132 21.34 -27.34 -25.38
C SER A 132 20.58 -28.69 -25.37
N PRO A 133 19.24 -28.69 -25.28
CA PRO A 133 18.47 -29.93 -25.32
C PRO A 133 18.56 -30.57 -26.72
N GLU A 134 18.48 -31.89 -26.75
CA GLU A 134 18.46 -32.66 -28.00
C GLU A 134 17.16 -32.38 -28.78
N THR A 135 17.23 -32.44 -30.11
CA THR A 135 16.04 -32.40 -30.97
C THR A 135 15.14 -33.58 -30.61
N ARG A 136 13.81 -33.34 -30.70
CA ARG A 136 12.74 -34.28 -30.30
C ARG A 136 12.55 -34.46 -28.80
N THR A 137 13.32 -33.80 -27.93
CA THR A 137 12.98 -33.77 -26.50
C THR A 137 11.55 -33.27 -26.33
N ALA A 138 10.74 -33.98 -25.54
CA ALA A 138 9.36 -33.65 -25.30
C ALA A 138 9.23 -32.41 -24.39
N VAL A 139 8.31 -31.52 -24.73
CA VAL A 139 7.98 -30.32 -23.96
C VAL A 139 6.52 -30.44 -23.50
N TYR A 140 6.27 -30.16 -22.23
CA TYR A 140 4.97 -30.32 -21.59
C TYR A 140 4.44 -28.97 -21.08
N PHE A 141 3.12 -28.83 -21.01
CA PHE A 141 2.51 -27.74 -20.23
C PHE A 141 2.76 -27.95 -18.73
N LEU A 142 3.01 -26.86 -18.02
CA LEU A 142 3.08 -26.90 -16.57
C LEU A 142 1.69 -27.23 -16.00
N ASP A 143 1.64 -28.10 -14.99
CA ASP A 143 0.42 -28.49 -14.27
C ASP A 143 0.67 -28.47 -12.75
N ASP A 144 -0.42 -28.63 -11.97
CA ASP A 144 -0.39 -28.56 -10.51
C ASP A 144 0.52 -29.62 -9.90
N GLU A 145 0.50 -30.85 -10.45
CA GLU A 145 1.32 -31.97 -9.95
C GLU A 145 2.80 -31.64 -10.12
N THR A 146 3.17 -31.14 -11.31
CA THR A 146 4.56 -30.72 -11.58
C THR A 146 5.00 -29.57 -10.68
N VAL A 147 4.14 -28.61 -10.39
CA VAL A 147 4.43 -27.53 -9.44
C VAL A 147 4.67 -28.09 -8.04
N GLN A 148 3.81 -29.01 -7.58
CA GLN A 148 3.96 -29.63 -6.26
C GLN A 148 5.21 -30.49 -6.15
N GLU A 149 5.60 -31.22 -7.21
CA GLU A 149 6.88 -31.98 -7.23
C GLU A 149 8.11 -31.09 -7.01
N MET A 150 8.04 -29.81 -7.39
CA MET A 150 9.17 -28.88 -7.37
C MET A 150 9.23 -28.04 -6.12
N VAL A 151 8.15 -28.01 -5.35
CA VAL A 151 8.02 -27.25 -4.10
C VAL A 151 8.26 -28.22 -2.94
N ASP A 152 9.01 -27.80 -1.92
CA ASP A 152 9.25 -28.63 -0.73
C ASP A 152 7.93 -28.72 0.08
N GLU A 153 7.47 -29.93 0.39
CA GLU A 153 6.23 -30.16 1.14
C GLU A 153 6.27 -29.59 2.56
N ASP A 154 7.47 -29.44 3.13
CA ASP A 154 7.68 -28.91 4.47
C ASP A 154 7.56 -27.38 4.53
N ASP A 155 7.70 -26.71 3.40
CA ASP A 155 7.67 -25.27 3.30
C ASP A 155 6.22 -24.72 3.06
N ILE A 156 6.00 -23.50 3.51
CA ILE A 156 4.73 -22.79 3.31
C ILE A 156 4.89 -21.86 2.11
N TYR A 157 4.13 -22.12 1.05
CA TYR A 157 4.10 -21.27 -0.13
C TYR A 157 2.68 -20.73 -0.36
N PRO A 158 2.38 -19.53 0.16
CA PRO A 158 1.12 -18.88 -0.14
C PRO A 158 0.97 -18.56 -1.62
N THR A 159 -0.27 -18.37 -2.07
CA THR A 159 -0.59 -17.98 -3.44
C THR A 159 -1.57 -16.82 -3.49
N VAL A 160 -1.49 -16.01 -4.55
CA VAL A 160 -2.43 -14.90 -4.80
C VAL A 160 -3.16 -15.05 -6.14
N GLY A 161 -2.88 -16.11 -6.89
CA GLY A 161 -3.48 -16.32 -8.20
C GLY A 161 -2.89 -17.51 -8.94
N PHE A 162 -3.28 -17.64 -10.19
CA PHE A 162 -2.84 -18.71 -11.07
C PHE A 162 -1.79 -18.25 -12.06
N PHE A 163 -0.90 -19.11 -12.48
CA PHE A 163 -0.06 -18.83 -13.64
C PHE A 163 -0.91 -18.43 -14.84
N ARG A 164 -0.53 -17.38 -15.54
CA ARG A 164 -1.27 -16.88 -16.68
C ARG A 164 -1.50 -17.99 -17.73
N GLY A 165 -2.77 -18.17 -18.11
CA GLY A 165 -3.17 -19.18 -19.06
C GLY A 165 -3.34 -20.59 -18.50
N LEU A 166 -3.19 -20.76 -17.18
CA LEU A 166 -3.47 -22.00 -16.45
C LEU A 166 -4.44 -21.66 -15.32
N ASP A 167 -5.65 -22.23 -15.37
CA ASP A 167 -6.70 -21.93 -14.39
C ASP A 167 -6.65 -22.86 -13.17
N THR A 168 -5.74 -23.82 -13.17
CA THR A 168 -5.63 -24.89 -12.15
C THR A 168 -4.29 -24.88 -11.43
N ALA A 169 -3.24 -24.29 -12.00
CA ALA A 169 -1.92 -24.23 -11.39
C ALA A 169 -1.74 -22.93 -10.59
N PRO A 170 -1.96 -22.95 -9.26
CA PRO A 170 -1.70 -21.79 -8.42
C PRO A 170 -0.21 -21.48 -8.40
N GLN A 171 0.14 -20.19 -8.48
CA GLN A 171 1.53 -19.80 -8.40
C GLN A 171 1.98 -19.73 -6.94
N PRO A 172 2.92 -20.56 -6.49
CA PRO A 172 3.48 -20.45 -5.16
C PRO A 172 4.35 -19.19 -5.06
N LEU A 173 4.14 -18.39 -4.01
CA LEU A 173 4.94 -17.19 -3.73
C LEU A 173 6.01 -17.49 -2.70
N ALA A 174 7.22 -17.01 -2.96
CA ALA A 174 8.28 -16.95 -1.97
C ALA A 174 8.10 -15.67 -1.13
N ILE A 175 7.35 -15.77 -0.05
CA ILE A 175 7.16 -14.64 0.86
C ILE A 175 8.37 -14.59 1.81
N PRO A 176 9.17 -13.51 1.79
CA PRO A 176 10.37 -13.43 2.59
C PRO A 176 10.03 -13.30 4.08
N ASP A 177 10.66 -14.14 4.90
CA ASP A 177 10.73 -13.96 6.35
C ASP A 177 12.06 -13.25 6.68
N PHE A 178 11.99 -12.01 7.11
CA PHE A 178 13.18 -11.21 7.40
C PHE A 178 13.91 -11.64 8.67
N GLY A 179 13.27 -12.49 9.48
CA GLY A 179 13.91 -13.16 10.62
C GLY A 179 14.90 -14.26 10.22
N GLY A 180 14.85 -14.72 8.96
CA GLY A 180 15.73 -15.75 8.42
C GLY A 180 17.04 -15.21 7.84
N ASN A 181 17.75 -16.07 7.12
CA ASN A 181 19.07 -15.77 6.54
C ASN A 181 19.03 -14.82 5.33
N THR A 182 17.85 -14.56 4.76
CA THR A 182 17.69 -13.76 3.53
C THR A 182 17.75 -12.25 3.78
N GLY A 183 17.55 -11.84 5.04
CA GLY A 183 17.46 -10.42 5.41
C GLY A 183 16.20 -9.73 4.84
N ALA A 184 16.04 -8.45 5.16
CA ALA A 184 14.91 -7.68 4.68
C ALA A 184 15.00 -7.38 3.18
N THR A 185 13.84 -7.36 2.52
CA THR A 185 13.70 -7.05 1.10
C THR A 185 12.71 -5.93 0.89
N HIS A 186 12.93 -5.13 -0.15
CA HIS A 186 12.02 -4.07 -0.52
C HIS A 186 11.21 -4.45 -1.75
N SER A 187 9.95 -4.00 -1.79
CA SER A 187 9.03 -4.31 -2.88
C SER A 187 8.27 -3.08 -3.37
N ALA A 188 7.74 -3.16 -4.59
CA ALA A 188 6.80 -2.19 -5.10
C ALA A 188 5.64 -2.85 -5.83
N VAL A 189 4.45 -2.26 -5.73
CA VAL A 189 3.27 -2.61 -6.51
C VAL A 189 2.91 -1.44 -7.41
N ILE A 190 2.90 -1.68 -8.71
CA ILE A 190 2.83 -0.63 -9.71
C ILE A 190 1.73 -0.93 -10.71
N GLY A 191 1.10 0.10 -11.25
CA GLY A 191 0.11 -0.01 -12.31
C GLY A 191 -0.84 1.18 -12.32
N ARG A 192 -1.50 1.44 -13.43
CA ARG A 192 -2.47 2.53 -13.56
C ARG A 192 -3.69 2.34 -12.67
N SER A 193 -4.45 3.43 -12.48
CA SER A 193 -5.75 3.36 -11.81
C SER A 193 -6.65 2.32 -12.48
N GLY A 194 -7.27 1.44 -11.68
CA GLY A 194 -8.09 0.34 -12.19
C GLY A 194 -7.32 -0.91 -12.64
N SER A 195 -5.99 -0.97 -12.49
CA SER A 195 -5.20 -2.18 -12.77
C SER A 195 -5.34 -3.27 -11.70
N GLY A 196 -5.99 -2.97 -10.55
CA GLY A 196 -6.13 -3.90 -9.44
C GLY A 196 -5.00 -3.86 -8.41
N LYS A 197 -4.16 -2.79 -8.36
CA LYS A 197 -3.04 -2.67 -7.41
C LYS A 197 -3.42 -2.96 -5.97
N THR A 198 -4.39 -2.21 -5.44
CA THR A 198 -4.83 -2.35 -4.05
C THR A 198 -5.37 -3.76 -3.79
N ALA A 199 -6.16 -4.30 -4.72
CA ALA A 199 -6.69 -5.66 -4.63
C ALA A 199 -5.57 -6.71 -4.56
N THR A 200 -4.65 -6.66 -5.51
CA THR A 200 -3.50 -7.58 -5.57
C THR A 200 -2.63 -7.45 -4.33
N TYR A 201 -2.33 -6.22 -3.91
CA TYR A 201 -1.48 -6.02 -2.75
C TYR A 201 -2.16 -6.42 -1.44
N THR A 202 -3.47 -6.30 -1.36
CA THR A 202 -4.26 -6.83 -0.23
C THR A 202 -4.04 -8.35 -0.07
N TYR A 203 -4.11 -9.12 -1.17
CA TYR A 203 -3.82 -10.55 -1.13
C TYR A 203 -2.35 -10.83 -0.81
N ILE A 204 -1.40 -10.10 -1.43
CA ILE A 204 0.02 -10.25 -1.13
C ILE A 204 0.30 -9.97 0.35
N LEU A 205 -0.23 -8.88 0.90
CA LEU A 205 -0.03 -8.53 2.30
C LEU A 205 -0.68 -9.54 3.26
N GLY A 206 -1.84 -10.09 2.86
CA GLY A 206 -2.47 -11.22 3.55
C GLY A 206 -1.56 -12.45 3.60
N THR A 207 -0.79 -12.73 2.53
CA THR A 207 0.15 -13.86 2.50
C THR A 207 1.36 -13.66 3.41
N TYR A 208 1.84 -12.44 3.66
CA TYR A 208 2.89 -12.17 4.65
C TYR A 208 2.48 -12.62 6.06
N MET A 209 1.19 -12.72 6.33
CA MET A 209 0.69 -13.18 7.63
C MET A 209 0.94 -14.67 7.89
N CYS A 210 1.39 -15.45 6.89
CA CYS A 210 1.85 -16.83 7.08
C CYS A 210 3.06 -16.92 8.03
N HIS A 211 3.85 -15.86 8.12
CA HIS A 211 4.97 -15.73 9.06
C HIS A 211 4.48 -15.07 10.36
N GLU A 212 4.26 -15.83 11.40
CA GLU A 212 3.63 -15.35 12.64
C GLU A 212 4.38 -14.23 13.33
N HIS A 213 5.71 -14.22 13.22
CA HIS A 213 6.58 -13.22 13.87
C HIS A 213 6.93 -12.04 12.96
N HIS A 214 6.34 -11.98 11.78
CA HIS A 214 6.51 -10.87 10.83
C HIS A 214 5.50 -9.76 11.13
N ALA A 215 5.98 -8.63 11.63
CA ALA A 215 5.13 -7.46 11.89
C ALA A 215 4.81 -6.71 10.58
N ILE A 216 3.61 -6.17 10.51
CA ILE A 216 3.17 -5.39 9.35
C ILE A 216 2.70 -4.03 9.85
N MET A 217 3.30 -2.96 9.32
CA MET A 217 2.89 -1.58 9.57
C MET A 217 2.54 -0.89 8.26
N VAL A 218 1.35 -0.33 8.17
CA VAL A 218 0.88 0.43 7.00
C VAL A 218 0.89 1.92 7.33
N ILE A 219 1.59 2.71 6.52
CA ILE A 219 1.47 4.17 6.52
C ILE A 219 0.41 4.51 5.49
N ASP A 220 -0.72 5.03 5.97
CA ASP A 220 -1.95 5.29 5.20
C ASP A 220 -2.24 6.79 5.10
N PRO A 221 -1.72 7.49 4.09
CA PRO A 221 -1.92 8.94 3.97
C PRO A 221 -3.36 9.36 3.64
N GLN A 222 -4.20 8.41 3.16
CA GLN A 222 -5.54 8.70 2.64
C GLN A 222 -6.67 8.05 3.44
N GLY A 223 -6.39 7.18 4.40
CA GLY A 223 -7.40 6.45 5.17
C GLY A 223 -8.06 5.29 4.40
N GLN A 224 -7.43 4.81 3.33
CA GLN A 224 -7.95 3.68 2.55
C GLN A 224 -7.82 2.37 3.32
N TRP A 225 -6.66 2.13 3.93
CA TRP A 225 -6.33 0.91 4.67
C TRP A 225 -6.98 0.88 6.05
N SER A 226 -7.11 2.03 6.71
CA SER A 226 -7.74 2.15 8.02
C SER A 226 -9.24 1.84 7.96
N ASN A 227 -9.91 2.29 6.90
CA ASN A 227 -11.33 2.07 6.66
C ASN A 227 -11.62 0.88 5.73
N GLU A 228 -10.58 0.26 5.17
CA GLU A 228 -10.65 -0.83 4.18
C GLU A 228 -11.50 -0.49 2.95
N ASN A 229 -11.57 0.79 2.59
CA ASN A 229 -12.40 1.28 1.48
C ASN A 229 -11.88 0.79 0.12
N GLY A 230 -12.75 0.09 -0.61
CA GLY A 230 -12.41 -0.44 -1.93
C GLY A 230 -11.39 -1.60 -1.90
N MET A 231 -11.13 -2.18 -0.74
CA MET A 231 -10.32 -3.39 -0.61
C MET A 231 -11.16 -4.63 -0.96
N VAL A 232 -10.49 -5.65 -1.49
CA VAL A 232 -11.14 -6.91 -1.84
C VAL A 232 -11.30 -7.82 -0.62
N MET A 233 -10.42 -7.66 0.38
CA MET A 233 -10.38 -8.48 1.59
C MET A 233 -10.08 -7.60 2.80
N SER A 234 -10.76 -7.86 3.92
CA SER A 234 -10.43 -7.25 5.20
C SER A 234 -9.13 -7.84 5.76
N LEU A 235 -8.05 -7.06 5.71
CA LEU A 235 -6.76 -7.44 6.32
C LEU A 235 -6.81 -7.39 7.84
N GLN A 236 -7.59 -6.45 8.40
CA GLN A 236 -7.84 -6.40 9.82
C GLN A 236 -8.59 -7.66 10.29
N GLY A 237 -9.62 -8.07 9.54
CA GLY A 237 -10.37 -9.31 9.80
C GLY A 237 -9.50 -10.57 9.66
N MET A 238 -8.60 -10.59 8.68
CA MET A 238 -7.63 -11.68 8.50
C MET A 238 -6.65 -11.75 9.68
N ALA A 239 -6.04 -10.62 10.05
CA ALA A 239 -5.08 -10.56 11.16
C ALA A 239 -5.72 -10.99 12.48
N GLU A 240 -6.91 -10.47 12.83
CA GLU A 240 -7.66 -10.88 14.01
C GLU A 240 -7.98 -12.38 14.01
N SER A 241 -8.37 -12.91 12.85
CA SER A 241 -8.70 -14.34 12.71
C SER A 241 -7.49 -15.24 12.88
N LEU A 242 -6.29 -14.73 12.60
CA LEU A 242 -5.00 -15.39 12.85
C LEU A 242 -4.48 -15.13 14.29
N GLY A 243 -5.23 -14.41 15.14
CA GLY A 243 -4.85 -14.09 16.52
C GLY A 243 -3.78 -13.01 16.64
N ARG A 244 -3.59 -12.18 15.59
CA ARG A 244 -2.65 -11.06 15.63
C ARG A 244 -3.27 -9.84 16.32
N PRO A 245 -2.51 -9.09 17.13
CA PRO A 245 -2.94 -7.78 17.58
C PRO A 245 -3.16 -6.84 16.40
N VAL A 246 -4.31 -6.19 16.35
CA VAL A 246 -4.64 -5.20 15.30
C VAL A 246 -4.82 -3.85 15.94
N SER A 247 -4.13 -2.84 15.40
CA SER A 247 -4.22 -1.45 15.85
C SER A 247 -4.37 -0.52 14.66
N VAL A 248 -5.45 0.26 14.66
CA VAL A 248 -5.63 1.38 13.72
C VAL A 248 -5.44 2.66 14.52
N LEU A 249 -4.37 3.38 14.24
CA LEU A 249 -3.95 4.57 14.97
C LEU A 249 -4.03 5.79 14.05
N ARG A 250 -4.95 6.69 14.36
CA ARG A 250 -5.12 7.94 13.62
C ARG A 250 -4.21 9.01 14.21
N VAL A 251 -3.37 9.61 13.37
CA VAL A 251 -2.49 10.69 13.80
C VAL A 251 -3.28 11.85 14.41
N ALA A 252 -4.44 12.16 13.84
CA ALA A 252 -5.29 13.23 14.34
C ALA A 252 -5.90 12.96 15.74
N GLU A 253 -6.18 11.69 16.08
CA GLU A 253 -6.96 11.33 17.27
C GLU A 253 -6.16 10.55 18.32
N ASP A 254 -5.39 9.56 17.84
CA ASP A 254 -4.86 8.52 18.71
C ASP A 254 -3.38 8.70 19.04
N ILE A 255 -2.66 9.52 18.25
CA ILE A 255 -1.20 9.67 18.35
C ILE A 255 -0.82 11.04 18.90
N LYS A 256 0.08 11.03 19.88
CA LYS A 256 0.79 12.21 20.34
C LYS A 256 2.14 12.30 19.62
N LEU A 257 2.36 13.39 18.89
CA LEU A 257 3.64 13.69 18.29
C LEU A 257 4.64 14.20 19.37
N PRO A 258 5.93 13.90 19.28
CA PRO A 258 6.95 14.56 20.07
C PRO A 258 7.04 16.02 19.66
N MET A 259 7.24 16.95 20.61
CA MET A 259 7.46 18.35 20.28
C MET A 259 8.88 18.52 19.70
N ASP A 260 8.95 19.07 18.50
CA ASP A 260 10.15 19.51 17.83
C ASP A 260 9.97 20.97 17.41
N GLU A 261 10.79 21.86 17.92
CA GLU A 261 10.67 23.30 17.73
C GLU A 261 10.79 23.71 16.26
N GLU A 262 11.76 23.16 15.54
CA GLU A 262 12.00 23.48 14.13
C GLU A 262 10.84 23.02 13.24
N ILE A 263 10.43 21.75 13.43
CA ILE A 263 9.32 21.17 12.65
C ILE A 263 8.01 21.91 12.96
N PHE A 264 7.76 22.26 14.23
CA PHE A 264 6.57 22.99 14.62
C PHE A 264 6.53 24.39 13.99
N SER A 265 7.65 25.12 13.99
CA SER A 265 7.77 26.42 13.34
C SER A 265 7.47 26.32 11.84
N ARG A 266 8.04 25.34 11.16
CA ARG A 266 7.76 25.08 9.73
C ARG A 266 6.28 24.75 9.47
N MET A 267 5.63 23.97 10.33
CA MET A 267 4.19 23.71 10.23
C MET A 267 3.37 25.00 10.33
N VAL A 268 3.68 25.85 11.32
CA VAL A 268 3.00 27.14 11.52
C VAL A 268 3.18 28.05 10.29
N SER A 269 4.40 28.14 9.75
CA SER A 269 4.69 28.92 8.54
C SER A 269 3.90 28.41 7.31
N LYS A 270 3.85 27.09 7.09
CA LYS A 270 3.17 26.49 5.94
C LYS A 270 1.65 26.62 5.98
N LEU A 271 1.07 26.68 7.16
CA LEU A 271 -0.37 26.85 7.31
C LEU A 271 -0.83 28.29 7.09
N ASN A 272 0.10 29.25 6.94
CA ASN A 272 -0.20 30.68 6.72
C ASN A 272 -1.21 31.26 7.74
N LEU A 273 -1.14 30.81 8.99
CA LEU A 273 -2.08 31.13 10.05
C LEU A 273 -2.20 32.65 10.28
N TRP A 274 -1.09 33.33 10.18
CA TRP A 274 -0.95 34.72 10.51
C TRP A 274 -1.43 35.69 9.41
N LYS A 275 -1.66 35.20 8.18
CA LYS A 275 -2.21 36.03 7.09
C LYS A 275 -3.57 36.64 7.43
N LYS A 276 -4.34 35.97 8.29
CA LYS A 276 -5.64 36.45 8.75
C LYS A 276 -5.51 37.44 9.90
N PHE A 277 -4.47 37.30 10.72
CA PHE A 277 -4.23 38.13 11.88
C PHE A 277 -3.60 39.48 11.49
N ARG A 278 -2.57 39.47 10.66
CA ARG A 278 -1.89 40.66 10.16
C ARG A 278 -1.19 40.38 8.83
N ARG A 279 -1.12 41.40 7.94
CA ARG A 279 -0.31 41.27 6.71
C ARG A 279 1.19 41.34 7.07
N MET A 280 1.83 40.20 7.18
CA MET A 280 3.27 40.06 7.41
C MET A 280 4.00 39.74 6.10
N GLY A 281 5.22 40.25 5.94
CA GLY A 281 6.17 39.74 4.93
C GLY A 281 6.67 38.36 5.29
N THR A 282 7.23 37.61 4.33
CA THR A 282 7.66 36.23 4.52
C THR A 282 8.68 36.10 5.67
N GLU A 283 9.72 36.96 5.71
CA GLU A 283 10.75 36.96 6.75
C GLU A 283 10.17 37.21 8.16
N ASN A 284 9.26 38.17 8.28
CA ASN A 284 8.60 38.48 9.55
C ASN A 284 7.70 37.33 10.01
N LEU A 285 7.06 36.65 9.04
CA LEU A 285 6.22 35.49 9.29
C LEU A 285 7.03 34.30 9.82
N GLU A 286 8.18 34.04 9.23
CA GLU A 286 9.11 33.01 9.68
C GLU A 286 9.63 33.32 11.08
N ALA A 287 10.13 34.54 11.31
CA ALA A 287 10.61 34.95 12.61
C ALA A 287 9.53 34.89 13.71
N PHE A 288 8.29 35.22 13.38
CA PHE A 288 7.16 35.11 14.33
C PHE A 288 6.79 33.62 14.57
N SER A 289 6.78 32.80 13.54
CA SER A 289 6.53 31.37 13.67
C SER A 289 7.57 30.70 14.55
N ASP A 290 8.86 31.07 14.40
CA ASP A 290 9.95 30.62 15.25
C ASP A 290 9.77 31.06 16.70
N ALA A 291 9.40 32.31 16.91
CA ALA A 291 9.18 32.85 18.28
C ALA A 291 8.01 32.12 18.97
N VAL A 292 6.92 31.84 18.24
CA VAL A 292 5.79 31.09 18.77
C VAL A 292 6.19 29.62 19.04
N ALA A 293 6.88 28.98 18.12
CA ALA A 293 7.33 27.61 18.28
C ALA A 293 8.28 27.46 19.49
N SER A 294 9.26 28.35 19.60
CA SER A 294 10.18 28.41 20.76
C SER A 294 9.40 28.65 22.06
N GLY A 295 8.45 29.58 22.03
CA GLY A 295 7.60 29.87 23.20
C GLY A 295 6.78 28.65 23.65
N ILE A 296 6.23 27.91 22.72
CA ILE A 296 5.47 26.67 23.00
C ILE A 296 6.41 25.56 23.47
N ALA A 297 7.53 25.31 22.77
CA ALA A 297 8.47 24.24 23.09
C ALA A 297 9.09 24.38 24.50
N ASN A 298 9.21 25.59 24.99
CA ASN A 298 9.72 25.86 26.33
C ASN A 298 8.70 25.71 27.46
N LEU A 299 7.41 25.44 27.13
CA LEU A 299 6.41 25.21 28.13
C LEU A 299 6.46 23.76 28.65
N PRO A 300 6.07 23.53 29.94
CA PRO A 300 5.93 22.16 30.46
C PRO A 300 4.90 21.36 29.66
N TYR A 301 5.11 20.06 29.52
CA TYR A 301 4.20 19.18 28.79
C TYR A 301 2.72 19.23 29.30
N SER A 302 2.51 19.53 30.57
CA SER A 302 1.16 19.71 31.16
C SER A 302 0.40 20.91 30.59
N GLU A 303 1.08 21.87 29.96
CA GLU A 303 0.44 23.02 29.36
C GLU A 303 -0.24 22.67 28.02
N TYR A 304 0.23 21.65 27.32
CA TYR A 304 -0.39 21.19 26.05
C TYR A 304 -1.78 20.56 26.24
N ASP A 305 -2.10 20.12 27.45
CA ASP A 305 -3.41 19.57 27.81
C ASP A 305 -4.40 20.65 28.28
N LYS A 306 -3.96 21.90 28.38
CA LYS A 306 -4.80 23.06 28.71
C LYS A 306 -5.48 23.62 27.45
N PRO A 307 -6.56 24.43 27.62
CA PRO A 307 -7.15 25.12 26.49
C PRO A 307 -6.11 25.84 25.65
N PRO A 308 -6.08 25.67 24.31
CA PRO A 308 -5.07 26.30 23.44
C PRO A 308 -5.00 27.82 23.56
N ARG A 309 -6.11 28.49 23.91
CA ARG A 309 -6.13 29.94 24.18
C ARG A 309 -5.21 30.31 25.33
N ASP A 310 -5.26 29.56 26.44
CA ASP A 310 -4.45 29.85 27.64
C ASP A 310 -2.96 29.67 27.36
N LEU A 311 -2.63 28.63 26.59
CA LEU A 311 -1.26 28.36 26.18
C LEU A 311 -0.73 29.47 25.28
N LEU A 312 -1.49 29.85 24.25
CA LEU A 312 -1.07 30.89 23.30
C LEU A 312 -1.04 32.27 23.95
N SER A 313 -1.95 32.60 24.89
CA SER A 313 -1.90 33.85 25.65
C SER A 313 -0.59 34.00 26.42
N LYS A 314 -0.11 32.94 27.06
CA LYS A 314 1.21 32.95 27.74
C LYS A 314 2.34 33.17 26.75
N VAL A 315 2.32 32.52 25.60
CA VAL A 315 3.37 32.67 24.58
C VAL A 315 3.37 34.06 24.00
N PHE A 316 2.18 34.59 23.65
CA PHE A 316 2.06 35.96 23.12
C PHE A 316 2.52 37.00 24.14
N GLY A 317 2.14 36.84 25.40
CA GLY A 317 2.64 37.71 26.48
C GLY A 317 4.17 37.65 26.66
N SER A 318 4.75 36.47 26.54
CA SER A 318 6.21 36.27 26.57
C SER A 318 6.89 36.95 25.38
N ILE A 319 6.38 36.81 24.17
CA ILE A 319 6.93 37.45 22.97
C ILE A 319 6.81 38.99 23.08
N ALA A 320 5.64 39.50 23.51
CA ALA A 320 5.39 40.92 23.66
C ALA A 320 6.34 41.59 24.66
N ASN A 321 6.76 40.86 25.72
CA ASN A 321 7.70 41.35 26.74
C ASN A 321 9.16 41.07 26.40
N SER A 322 9.47 40.47 25.27
CA SER A 322 10.82 40.17 24.81
C SER A 322 11.29 41.10 23.71
N SER A 323 12.09 42.10 24.04
CA SER A 323 12.67 43.01 23.05
C SER A 323 13.50 42.30 22.00
N SER A 324 14.16 41.17 22.33
CA SER A 324 14.93 40.38 21.39
C SER A 324 14.04 39.65 20.39
N ALA A 325 12.89 39.11 20.84
CA ALA A 325 11.90 38.46 19.93
C ALA A 325 11.25 39.49 19.00
N LEU A 326 10.83 40.63 19.53
CA LEU A 326 10.23 41.71 18.73
C LEU A 326 11.21 42.25 17.67
N ASN A 327 12.50 42.44 18.04
CA ASN A 327 13.53 42.91 17.11
C ASN A 327 13.82 41.90 15.98
N ARG A 328 13.66 40.60 16.23
CA ARG A 328 13.77 39.57 15.19
C ARG A 328 12.59 39.58 14.22
N ILE A 329 11.40 39.92 14.73
CA ILE A 329 10.16 39.91 13.92
C ILE A 329 10.05 41.22 13.12
N TYR A 330 10.30 42.37 13.73
CA TYR A 330 10.28 43.69 13.08
C TYR A 330 11.51 44.50 13.41
N THR A 331 12.14 45.08 12.39
CA THR A 331 13.31 45.96 12.56
C THR A 331 12.92 47.42 12.81
N ARG A 332 11.69 47.85 12.52
CA ARG A 332 11.20 49.23 12.70
C ARG A 332 10.43 49.35 13.99
N GLY A 333 10.83 50.33 14.84
CA GLY A 333 10.25 50.55 16.16
C GLY A 333 8.73 50.81 16.13
N ASP A 334 8.26 51.66 15.21
CA ASP A 334 6.83 51.97 15.05
C ASP A 334 5.96 50.72 14.79
N ARG A 335 6.51 49.76 14.08
CA ARG A 335 5.83 48.44 13.79
C ARG A 335 5.98 47.48 14.95
N GLN A 336 7.08 47.54 15.65
CA GLN A 336 7.32 46.72 16.88
C GLN A 336 6.31 47.05 17.96
N ASP A 337 6.12 48.36 18.23
CA ASP A 337 5.21 48.83 19.27
C ASP A 337 3.77 48.46 18.95
N ALA A 338 3.31 48.72 17.72
CA ALA A 338 2.00 48.33 17.30
C ALA A 338 1.75 46.81 17.35
N PHE A 339 2.78 46.00 17.00
CA PHE A 339 2.70 44.56 17.05
C PHE A 339 2.75 44.01 18.48
N ARG A 340 3.55 44.59 19.33
CA ARG A 340 3.59 44.31 20.77
C ARG A 340 2.24 44.55 21.42
N ASP A 341 1.59 45.68 21.13
CA ASP A 341 0.29 46.02 21.69
C ASP A 341 -0.81 45.05 21.23
N ASP A 342 -0.81 44.63 19.96
CA ASP A 342 -1.68 43.59 19.47
C ASP A 342 -1.49 42.25 20.24
N LEU A 343 -0.25 41.85 20.49
CA LEU A 343 0.05 40.65 21.27
C LEU A 343 -0.37 40.76 22.73
N LEU A 344 -0.16 41.93 23.38
CA LEU A 344 -0.61 42.18 24.73
C LEU A 344 -2.13 42.13 24.85
N ARG A 345 -2.90 42.71 23.87
CA ARG A 345 -4.33 42.60 23.82
C ARG A 345 -4.80 41.14 23.72
N LEU A 346 -4.20 40.37 22.82
CA LEU A 346 -4.48 38.94 22.72
C LEU A 346 -4.10 38.15 23.99
N ALA A 347 -3.03 38.53 24.66
CA ALA A 347 -2.64 37.93 25.93
C ALA A 347 -3.54 38.32 27.11
N GLY A 348 -4.43 39.29 26.93
CA GLY A 348 -5.23 39.84 28.03
C GLY A 348 -4.39 40.62 29.05
N LEU A 349 -3.26 41.17 28.59
CA LEU A 349 -2.32 41.93 29.44
C LEU A 349 -2.55 43.43 29.25
N PRO A 350 -2.34 44.23 30.30
CA PRO A 350 -2.51 45.67 30.21
C PRO A 350 -1.47 46.33 29.28
N ILE A 351 -1.94 47.22 28.42
CA ILE A 351 -1.07 48.11 27.63
C ILE A 351 -0.84 49.35 28.44
N ILE A 352 0.41 49.65 28.73
CA ILE A 352 0.82 50.83 29.46
C ILE A 352 1.33 51.86 28.46
N ASP A 353 0.72 53.04 28.42
CA ASP A 353 1.20 54.19 27.65
C ASP A 353 2.61 54.62 28.15
N PRO A 354 3.63 54.59 27.27
CA PRO A 354 4.99 54.94 27.70
C PRO A 354 5.16 56.39 28.14
N ASP A 355 4.31 57.29 27.68
CA ASP A 355 4.40 58.71 27.98
C ASP A 355 3.65 59.11 29.26
N THR A 356 2.51 58.50 29.53
CA THR A 356 1.67 58.83 30.70
C THR A 356 1.78 57.83 31.84
N GLY A 357 2.28 56.63 31.59
CA GLY A 357 2.33 55.55 32.57
C GLY A 357 0.96 54.96 32.95
N GLU A 358 -0.13 55.44 32.29
CA GLU A 358 -1.47 54.99 32.54
C GLU A 358 -1.83 53.76 31.66
N GLN A 359 -2.75 52.94 32.17
CA GLN A 359 -3.25 51.80 31.41
C GLN A 359 -4.24 52.30 30.31
N ALA A 360 -3.99 51.91 29.06
CA ALA A 360 -4.87 52.23 27.95
C ALA A 360 -6.28 51.62 28.18
N LEU A 361 -7.32 52.43 28.02
CA LEU A 361 -8.71 51.97 28.11
C LEU A 361 -9.02 51.11 26.89
N VAL A 362 -9.48 49.91 27.12
CA VAL A 362 -9.94 49.00 26.04
C VAL A 362 -11.40 49.36 25.69
N SER A 363 -11.65 49.69 24.44
CA SER A 363 -13.03 49.95 23.95
C SER A 363 -13.77 48.63 23.73
N LYS A 364 -15.14 48.70 23.67
CA LYS A 364 -15.92 47.50 23.31
C LYS A 364 -15.64 47.00 21.90
N GLU A 365 -15.31 47.90 20.99
CA GLU A 365 -14.94 47.59 19.61
C GLU A 365 -13.61 46.84 19.58
N ASP A 366 -12.65 47.21 20.42
CA ASP A 366 -11.39 46.50 20.59
C ASP A 366 -11.60 45.07 21.15
N GLU A 367 -12.52 44.90 22.12
CA GLU A 367 -12.86 43.58 22.68
C GLU A 367 -13.47 42.62 21.63
N GLU A 368 -14.37 43.15 20.79
CA GLU A 368 -14.98 42.39 19.69
C GLU A 368 -13.95 42.01 18.64
N GLU A 369 -13.00 42.91 18.33
CA GLU A 369 -11.91 42.63 17.39
C GLU A 369 -10.95 41.58 17.95
N VAL A 370 -10.60 41.64 19.22
CA VAL A 370 -9.77 40.67 19.92
C VAL A 370 -10.41 39.27 19.88
N GLU A 371 -11.72 39.20 20.16
CA GLU A 371 -12.43 37.91 20.15
C GLU A 371 -12.49 37.32 18.74
N LYS A 372 -12.73 38.13 17.73
CA LYS A 372 -12.72 37.72 16.33
C LYS A 372 -11.35 37.24 15.88
N ASN A 373 -10.27 37.89 16.34
CA ASN A 373 -8.91 37.45 16.09
C ASN A 373 -8.63 36.13 16.78
N TRP A 374 -9.10 35.92 18.03
CA TRP A 374 -8.98 34.64 18.71
C TRP A 374 -9.70 33.51 18.01
N GLU A 375 -10.95 33.72 17.55
CA GLU A 375 -11.65 32.70 16.76
C GLU A 375 -10.85 32.30 15.53
N ALA A 376 -10.27 33.25 14.81
CA ALA A 376 -9.45 33.00 13.63
C ALA A 376 -8.17 32.24 13.96
N ILE A 377 -7.49 32.58 15.06
CA ILE A 377 -6.26 31.93 15.53
C ILE A 377 -6.56 30.51 16.02
N LEU A 378 -7.51 30.35 16.90
CA LEU A 378 -7.86 29.08 17.49
C LEU A 378 -8.41 28.08 16.47
N SER A 379 -9.10 28.55 15.44
CA SER A 379 -9.60 27.69 14.37
C SER A 379 -8.50 26.85 13.71
N VAL A 380 -7.25 27.30 13.78
CA VAL A 380 -6.11 26.61 13.16
C VAL A 380 -5.11 26.12 14.20
N PHE A 381 -4.83 26.88 15.25
CA PHE A 381 -3.87 26.46 16.29
C PHE A 381 -4.39 25.35 17.19
N SER A 382 -5.69 25.31 17.49
CA SER A 382 -6.24 24.25 18.34
C SER A 382 -6.02 22.85 17.74
N PRO A 383 -6.32 22.62 16.45
CA PRO A 383 -6.02 21.34 15.83
C PRO A 383 -4.51 21.05 15.78
N LEU A 384 -3.67 22.06 15.53
CA LEU A 384 -2.21 21.87 15.48
C LEU A 384 -1.63 21.51 16.84
N ILE A 385 -2.00 22.24 17.89
CA ILE A 385 -1.55 21.95 19.27
C ILE A 385 -2.05 20.58 19.73
N ASN A 386 -3.26 20.21 19.32
CA ASN A 386 -3.81 18.91 19.63
C ASN A 386 -2.95 17.72 19.15
N LEU A 387 -2.17 17.87 18.07
CA LEU A 387 -1.25 16.82 17.64
C LEU A 387 -0.15 16.50 18.69
N PHE A 388 0.13 17.45 19.58
CA PHE A 388 1.16 17.34 20.61
C PHE A 388 0.61 17.12 22.03
N SER A 389 -0.72 17.18 22.20
CA SER A 389 -1.41 16.94 23.47
C SER A 389 -1.41 15.46 23.85
N SER A 390 -1.41 15.15 25.14
CA SER A 390 -1.55 13.79 25.69
C SER A 390 -2.99 13.29 25.72
N THR A 391 -3.95 14.20 25.56
CA THR A 391 -5.38 13.90 25.50
C THR A 391 -5.96 14.33 24.14
N ASN A 392 -6.91 13.55 23.63
CA ASN A 392 -7.65 13.93 22.43
C ASN A 392 -8.84 14.86 22.79
N ILE A 393 -9.53 15.36 21.77
CA ILE A 393 -10.70 16.25 21.94
C ILE A 393 -11.80 15.62 22.78
N ASP A 394 -11.95 14.29 22.77
CA ASP A 394 -12.93 13.51 23.55
C ASP A 394 -12.43 13.19 24.99
N GLY A 395 -11.27 13.68 25.39
CA GLY A 395 -10.64 13.39 26.68
C GLY A 395 -9.97 12.02 26.80
N GLY A 396 -9.88 11.26 25.71
CA GLY A 396 -9.16 9.98 25.63
C GLY A 396 -7.64 10.19 25.64
N LYS A 397 -6.90 9.23 26.19
CA LYS A 397 -5.43 9.26 26.18
C LYS A 397 -4.89 8.95 24.81
N ARG A 398 -3.89 9.72 24.37
CA ARG A 398 -3.15 9.49 23.14
C ARG A 398 -1.93 8.61 23.37
N HIS A 399 -1.62 7.78 22.38
CA HIS A 399 -0.43 6.96 22.35
C HIS A 399 0.79 7.79 21.91
N SER A 400 1.90 7.69 22.64
CA SER A 400 3.17 8.25 22.18
C SER A 400 3.68 7.45 20.96
N LEU A 401 4.32 8.13 20.02
CA LEU A 401 4.98 7.47 18.89
C LEU A 401 6.09 6.53 19.38
N GLY A 402 6.99 7.04 20.17
CA GLY A 402 8.18 6.36 20.64
C GLY A 402 8.30 6.31 22.16
N GLY A 403 9.47 5.86 22.63
CA GLY A 403 9.77 5.68 24.04
C GLY A 403 9.23 4.35 24.61
N SER A 404 9.33 4.17 25.92
CA SER A 404 8.98 2.91 26.60
C SER A 404 7.51 2.55 26.52
N TYR A 405 6.64 3.51 26.24
CA TYR A 405 5.18 3.35 26.16
C TYR A 405 4.63 3.66 24.75
N GLY A 406 5.52 3.88 23.77
CA GLY A 406 5.12 4.15 22.39
C GLY A 406 4.72 2.88 21.65
N PHE A 407 3.74 3.00 20.73
CA PHE A 407 3.27 1.86 19.93
C PHE A 407 4.33 1.29 18.99
N LEU A 408 5.31 2.10 18.57
CA LEU A 408 6.41 1.64 17.72
C LEU A 408 7.26 0.57 18.38
N LYS A 409 7.31 0.52 19.72
CA LYS A 409 7.96 -0.55 20.47
C LYS A 409 7.34 -1.92 20.17
N ASP A 410 6.02 -1.98 20.03
CA ASP A 410 5.33 -3.24 19.73
C ASP A 410 5.54 -3.68 18.28
N VAL A 411 5.75 -2.74 17.37
CA VAL A 411 6.06 -3.03 15.96
C VAL A 411 7.52 -3.49 15.83
N PHE A 412 8.47 -2.69 16.34
CA PHE A 412 9.92 -2.93 16.24
C PHE A 412 10.45 -3.73 17.42
N GLN A 413 10.04 -4.96 17.51
CA GLN A 413 10.44 -5.90 18.56
C GLN A 413 11.03 -7.17 17.94
N VAL A 414 12.17 -7.62 18.44
CA VAL A 414 12.70 -8.94 18.09
C VAL A 414 11.81 -10.01 18.70
N ARG A 415 11.32 -10.91 17.89
CA ARG A 415 10.42 -12.00 18.27
C ARG A 415 11.11 -13.35 18.10
N ASN A 416 10.79 -14.27 18.99
CA ASN A 416 11.25 -15.66 18.97
C ASN A 416 10.04 -16.61 19.08
N ALA A 417 10.30 -17.91 19.02
CA ALA A 417 9.24 -18.93 19.07
C ALA A 417 8.30 -18.84 20.28
N ASN A 418 8.74 -18.22 21.38
CA ASN A 418 7.92 -18.02 22.59
C ASN A 418 7.17 -16.70 22.60
N SER A 419 7.42 -15.84 21.62
CA SER A 419 6.71 -14.55 21.48
C SER A 419 5.31 -14.80 20.95
N GLY A 420 4.37 -13.91 21.31
CA GLY A 420 3.07 -13.86 20.65
C GLY A 420 3.19 -13.48 19.16
N PRO A 421 2.09 -13.56 18.39
CA PRO A 421 2.09 -13.16 17.00
C PRO A 421 2.43 -11.68 16.85
N ALA A 422 3.10 -11.36 15.76
CA ALA A 422 3.44 -9.99 15.44
C ALA A 422 2.19 -9.16 15.10
N PRO A 423 2.17 -7.86 15.42
CA PRO A 423 1.02 -7.02 15.19
C PRO A 423 0.82 -6.66 13.72
N TYR A 424 -0.42 -6.29 13.40
CA TYR A 424 -0.81 -5.56 12.21
C TYR A 424 -1.23 -4.16 12.62
N VAL A 425 -0.47 -3.13 12.22
CA VAL A 425 -0.66 -1.75 12.65
C VAL A 425 -0.89 -0.86 11.43
N ILE A 426 -1.89 -0.01 11.50
CA ILE A 426 -2.16 1.01 10.47
C ILE A 426 -1.99 2.38 11.13
N LEU A 427 -1.09 3.18 10.56
CA LEU A 427 -0.93 4.59 10.89
C LEU A 427 -1.73 5.42 9.89
N ASP A 428 -2.91 5.84 10.29
CA ASP A 428 -3.83 6.62 9.47
C ASP A 428 -3.53 8.12 9.61
N MET A 429 -3.16 8.75 8.50
CA MET A 429 -2.88 10.17 8.39
C MET A 429 -4.01 10.93 7.69
N SER A 430 -5.15 10.30 7.50
CA SER A 430 -6.33 10.97 6.94
C SER A 430 -6.99 11.89 7.97
N PRO A 431 -7.73 12.91 7.53
CA PRO A 431 -8.56 13.72 8.41
C PRO A 431 -9.66 12.87 9.05
N SER A 432 -9.86 13.03 10.35
CA SER A 432 -10.82 12.22 11.09
C SER A 432 -12.27 12.66 10.89
N THR A 433 -13.15 11.68 10.64
CA THR A 433 -14.61 11.91 10.59
C THR A 433 -15.23 12.23 11.96
N LYS A 434 -14.58 11.84 13.07
CA LYS A 434 -15.05 12.14 14.44
C LYS A 434 -14.84 13.60 14.82
N ILE A 435 -13.77 14.23 14.28
CA ILE A 435 -13.53 15.66 14.49
C ILE A 435 -14.65 16.51 13.89
N HIS A 436 -15.26 16.06 12.78
CA HIS A 436 -16.47 16.72 12.24
C HIS A 436 -17.66 16.64 13.20
N ALA A 437 -17.87 15.50 13.85
CA ALA A 437 -18.97 15.32 14.80
C ALA A 437 -18.76 16.07 16.12
N ALA A 438 -17.51 16.14 16.64
CA ALA A 438 -17.17 16.89 17.84
C ALA A 438 -17.25 18.41 17.62
N ALA A 439 -16.92 18.89 16.43
CA ALA A 439 -17.06 20.29 16.04
C ALA A 439 -18.52 20.75 16.02
N ASP A 440 -19.43 19.90 15.57
CA ASP A 440 -20.88 20.16 15.63
C ASP A 440 -21.40 20.26 17.06
N LEU A 441 -20.82 19.50 18.00
CA LEU A 441 -21.18 19.52 19.44
C LEU A 441 -20.61 20.73 20.18
N MET A 442 -19.45 21.27 19.76
CA MET A 442 -18.80 22.45 20.37
C MET A 442 -19.25 23.78 19.76
N GLY A 443 -20.24 23.79 18.88
CA GLY A 443 -20.80 25.00 18.25
C GLY A 443 -19.92 25.61 17.16
N GLY A 444 -18.82 24.96 16.80
CA GLY A 444 -17.91 25.45 15.78
C GLY A 444 -17.87 24.51 14.57
N LYS A 445 -18.70 24.77 13.56
CA LYS A 445 -18.67 24.06 12.26
C LYS A 445 -17.28 24.07 11.59
N ASP A 446 -16.36 24.89 12.07
CA ASP A 446 -15.05 25.12 11.46
C ASP A 446 -13.90 24.26 12.01
N ALA A 447 -14.01 23.67 13.20
CA ALA A 447 -12.88 22.94 13.80
C ALA A 447 -12.52 21.65 13.03
N GLY A 448 -13.52 20.92 12.57
CA GLY A 448 -13.29 19.72 11.72
C GLY A 448 -12.74 20.06 10.35
N LEU A 449 -13.26 21.13 9.73
CA LEU A 449 -12.75 21.66 8.45
C LEU A 449 -11.30 22.14 8.56
N ASN A 450 -10.89 22.65 9.72
CA ASN A 450 -9.53 23.14 9.93
C ASN A 450 -8.50 22.02 10.15
N MET A 451 -8.86 20.93 10.84
CA MET A 451 -8.01 19.73 10.92
C MET A 451 -7.86 19.08 9.54
N GLN A 452 -8.92 19.04 8.75
CA GLN A 452 -8.86 18.58 7.38
C GLN A 452 -7.87 19.42 6.55
N LYS A 453 -7.93 20.75 6.65
CA LYS A 453 -7.00 21.65 5.94
C LYS A 453 -5.54 21.43 6.37
N ILE A 454 -5.29 21.16 7.65
CA ILE A 454 -3.95 20.85 8.16
C ILE A 454 -3.44 19.53 7.57
N LEU A 455 -4.24 18.47 7.62
CA LEU A 455 -3.85 17.16 7.12
C LEU A 455 -3.96 17.03 5.59
N ASP A 456 -4.68 17.92 4.88
CA ASP A 456 -4.66 17.96 3.42
C ASP A 456 -3.44 18.73 2.87
N ASN A 457 -2.77 19.54 3.70
CA ASN A 457 -1.52 20.18 3.31
C ASN A 457 -0.39 19.17 3.20
N GLN A 458 0.14 18.99 1.98
CA GLN A 458 1.18 17.98 1.70
C GLN A 458 2.48 18.28 2.43
N ASP A 459 2.86 19.55 2.58
CA ASP A 459 4.08 19.94 3.30
C ASP A 459 3.96 19.62 4.79
N VAL A 460 2.79 19.86 5.39
CA VAL A 460 2.53 19.52 6.79
C VAL A 460 2.52 18.00 6.98
N LYS A 461 1.90 17.25 6.06
CA LYS A 461 2.00 15.77 6.07
C LYS A 461 3.44 15.29 5.97
N ALA A 462 4.25 15.93 5.12
CA ALA A 462 5.66 15.58 5.00
C ALA A 462 6.42 15.83 6.31
N LEU A 463 6.15 16.94 6.99
CA LEU A 463 6.73 17.26 8.30
C LEU A 463 6.31 16.23 9.37
N ILE A 464 5.04 15.86 9.43
CA ILE A 464 4.55 14.80 10.34
C ILE A 464 5.23 13.46 10.03
N LEU A 465 5.34 13.10 8.75
CA LEU A 465 6.02 11.87 8.35
C LEU A 465 7.50 11.87 8.72
N MET A 466 8.20 13.01 8.64
CA MET A 466 9.58 13.11 9.09
C MET A 466 9.71 12.79 10.58
N MET A 467 8.81 13.34 11.42
CA MET A 467 8.77 13.02 12.85
C MET A 467 8.51 11.53 13.11
N VAL A 468 7.56 10.94 12.37
CA VAL A 468 7.27 9.51 12.47
C VAL A 468 8.49 8.66 12.08
N LEU A 469 9.16 9.00 10.98
CA LEU A 469 10.35 8.29 10.51
C LEU A 469 11.51 8.40 11.50
N ASP A 470 11.75 9.56 12.08
CA ASP A 470 12.82 9.76 13.08
C ASP A 470 12.56 8.89 14.32
N GLU A 471 11.31 8.83 14.80
CA GLU A 471 10.93 7.94 15.90
C GLU A 471 11.02 6.47 15.53
N MET A 472 10.63 6.09 14.31
CA MET A 472 10.78 4.72 13.80
C MET A 472 12.27 4.33 13.76
N LYS A 473 13.13 5.21 13.28
CA LYS A 473 14.58 4.99 13.27
C LYS A 473 15.10 4.75 14.68
N ARG A 474 14.78 5.65 15.60
CA ARG A 474 15.20 5.54 16.99
C ARG A 474 14.70 4.27 17.66
N ALA A 475 13.43 3.90 17.44
CA ALA A 475 12.84 2.67 17.98
C ALA A 475 13.54 1.42 17.42
N SER A 476 13.79 1.39 16.11
CA SER A 476 14.44 0.25 15.45
C SER A 476 15.91 0.09 15.87
N GLU A 477 16.66 1.18 15.95
CA GLU A 477 18.04 1.17 16.42
C GLU A 477 18.15 0.72 17.89
N THR A 478 17.24 1.21 18.76
CA THR A 478 17.18 0.82 20.16
C THR A 478 16.84 -0.67 20.30
N ALA A 479 15.84 -1.16 19.58
CA ALA A 479 15.44 -2.56 19.61
C ALA A 479 16.56 -3.48 19.08
N PHE A 480 17.23 -3.09 18.01
CA PHE A 480 18.35 -3.83 17.44
C PHE A 480 19.56 -3.86 18.39
N ALA A 481 19.92 -2.72 19.00
CA ALA A 481 21.05 -2.63 19.91
C ALA A 481 20.87 -3.45 21.21
N THR A 482 19.64 -3.60 21.69
CA THR A 482 19.34 -4.33 22.93
C THR A 482 19.38 -5.84 22.77
N THR A 483 19.31 -6.38 21.55
CA THR A 483 19.14 -7.82 21.30
C THR A 483 20.38 -8.52 20.73
N ASN A 484 21.35 -7.80 20.21
CA ASN A 484 22.64 -8.26 19.66
C ASN A 484 22.60 -9.36 18.56
N THR A 485 21.48 -9.98 18.29
CA THR A 485 21.41 -11.19 17.42
C THR A 485 20.14 -11.32 16.60
N GLY A 486 19.20 -10.36 16.66
CA GLY A 486 17.89 -10.58 16.05
C GLY A 486 17.47 -9.53 15.03
N ASN A 487 16.81 -9.98 13.97
CA ASN A 487 16.13 -9.13 13.03
C ASN A 487 14.76 -8.71 13.59
N LEU A 488 14.35 -7.47 13.28
CA LEU A 488 13.04 -6.95 13.72
C LEU A 488 11.87 -7.56 12.95
N ASN A 489 12.15 -8.18 11.82
CA ASN A 489 11.18 -8.91 10.99
C ASN A 489 9.90 -8.10 10.74
N THR A 490 10.06 -6.93 10.16
CA THR A 490 8.96 -5.96 9.99
C THR A 490 8.83 -5.51 8.54
N GLN A 491 7.61 -5.56 8.00
CA GLN A 491 7.25 -4.98 6.71
C GLN A 491 6.54 -3.65 6.92
N ILE A 492 7.07 -2.59 6.32
CA ILE A 492 6.43 -1.28 6.26
C ILE A 492 5.83 -1.09 4.88
N VAL A 493 4.54 -0.79 4.83
CA VAL A 493 3.80 -0.51 3.60
C VAL A 493 3.58 1.00 3.53
N PHE A 494 3.97 1.61 2.43
CA PHE A 494 3.75 3.02 2.19
C PHE A 494 2.89 3.22 0.93
N ASP A 495 1.64 3.56 1.15
CA ASP A 495 0.71 3.82 0.05
C ASP A 495 0.92 5.22 -0.53
N GLU A 496 0.73 5.35 -1.86
CA GLU A 496 0.93 6.60 -2.61
C GLU A 496 2.31 7.27 -2.37
N ALA A 497 3.35 6.45 -2.20
CA ALA A 497 4.70 6.89 -1.81
C ALA A 497 5.30 7.96 -2.77
N TRP A 498 4.90 7.96 -4.04
CA TRP A 498 5.34 8.94 -5.03
C TRP A 498 5.01 10.39 -4.65
N ARG A 499 3.96 10.61 -3.85
CA ARG A 499 3.60 11.95 -3.35
C ARG A 499 4.62 12.50 -2.37
N PHE A 500 5.37 11.62 -1.71
CA PHE A 500 6.31 11.96 -0.63
C PHE A 500 7.77 11.66 -0.99
N ALA A 501 8.01 10.94 -2.06
CA ALA A 501 9.34 10.68 -2.60
C ALA A 501 9.35 10.75 -4.15
N PRO A 502 8.95 11.91 -4.72
CA PRO A 502 8.92 12.07 -6.17
C PRO A 502 10.32 12.15 -6.77
N GLU A 503 10.47 11.71 -8.01
CA GLU A 503 11.71 11.88 -8.81
C GLU A 503 11.87 13.33 -9.29
N GLY A 504 10.77 14.05 -9.51
CA GLY A 504 10.75 15.41 -10.02
C GLY A 504 10.96 16.49 -8.96
N LYS A 505 10.77 17.75 -9.37
CA LYS A 505 10.82 18.89 -8.45
C LYS A 505 9.67 18.82 -7.44
N ALA A 506 9.98 19.07 -6.19
CA ALA A 506 9.04 19.11 -5.08
C ALA A 506 9.31 20.32 -4.17
N THR A 507 8.48 20.51 -3.17
CA THR A 507 8.74 21.50 -2.11
C THR A 507 9.93 21.05 -1.27
N PRO A 508 10.62 21.99 -0.57
CA PRO A 508 11.76 21.64 0.29
C PRO A 508 11.43 20.55 1.31
N GLU A 509 10.24 20.56 1.89
CA GLU A 509 9.78 19.57 2.88
C GLU A 509 9.64 18.18 2.27
N ILE A 510 9.07 18.10 1.07
CA ILE A 510 8.92 16.83 0.34
C ILE A 510 10.29 16.32 -0.14
N GLU A 511 11.19 17.20 -0.60
CA GLU A 511 12.56 16.82 -0.98
C GLU A 511 13.36 16.27 0.21
N GLU A 512 13.24 16.90 1.38
CA GLU A 512 13.88 16.45 2.61
C GLU A 512 13.33 15.09 3.05
N LEU A 513 12.00 14.93 3.05
CA LEU A 513 11.35 13.66 3.36
C LEU A 513 11.78 12.56 2.38
N ALA A 514 11.86 12.88 1.09
CA ALA A 514 12.30 11.93 0.06
C ALA A 514 13.74 11.44 0.29
N LYS A 515 14.65 12.33 0.73
CA LYS A 515 16.02 11.95 1.12
C LYS A 515 16.03 11.08 2.38
N LYS A 516 15.19 11.39 3.37
CA LYS A 516 15.04 10.55 4.57
C LYS A 516 14.53 9.16 4.22
N LEU A 517 13.50 9.05 3.38
CA LEU A 517 12.96 7.75 2.91
C LEU A 517 14.00 6.93 2.14
N GLU A 518 14.80 7.58 1.29
CA GLU A 518 15.91 6.94 0.58
C GLU A 518 16.95 6.39 1.56
N GLY A 519 17.37 7.20 2.54
CA GLY A 519 18.28 6.77 3.59
C GLY A 519 17.72 5.62 4.43
N PHE A 520 16.43 5.67 4.76
CA PHE A 520 15.76 4.58 5.47
C PHE A 520 15.74 3.27 4.68
N ALA A 521 15.43 3.32 3.38
CA ALA A 521 15.45 2.13 2.53
C ALA A 521 16.84 1.46 2.51
N LEU A 522 17.91 2.27 2.58
CA LEU A 522 19.28 1.76 2.65
C LEU A 522 19.65 1.21 4.03
N ASP A 523 19.34 1.95 5.08
CA ASP A 523 19.85 1.69 6.44
C ASP A 523 19.04 0.60 7.17
N THR A 524 17.72 0.52 6.95
CA THR A 524 16.84 -0.33 7.77
C THR A 524 16.86 -1.80 7.36
N ARG A 525 17.37 -2.11 6.17
CA ARG A 525 17.52 -3.50 5.71
C ARG A 525 18.36 -4.34 6.68
N LYS A 526 19.43 -3.76 7.24
CA LYS A 526 20.29 -4.44 8.23
C LYS A 526 19.58 -4.77 9.55
N PHE A 527 18.50 -4.05 9.86
CA PHE A 527 17.68 -4.30 11.05
C PHE A 527 16.57 -5.33 10.81
N GLY A 528 16.41 -5.83 9.60
CA GLY A 528 15.30 -6.72 9.24
C GLY A 528 13.99 -5.96 8.97
N ILE A 529 14.06 -4.75 8.44
CA ILE A 529 12.90 -3.95 8.05
C ILE A 529 12.84 -3.84 6.53
N GLY A 530 11.77 -4.36 5.94
CA GLY A 530 11.46 -4.24 4.52
C GLY A 530 10.44 -3.11 4.27
N TRP A 531 10.52 -2.52 3.07
CA TRP A 531 9.60 -1.50 2.61
C TRP A 531 8.82 -1.98 1.39
N SER A 532 7.52 -1.71 1.36
CA SER A 532 6.66 -1.89 0.20
C SER A 532 6.03 -0.59 -0.21
N TYR A 533 6.23 -0.22 -1.46
CA TYR A 533 5.72 1.02 -2.04
C TYR A 533 4.58 0.74 -3.01
N ILE A 534 3.45 1.40 -2.85
CA ILE A 534 2.34 1.31 -3.78
C ILE A 534 2.35 2.56 -4.67
N LEU A 535 2.43 2.35 -6.00
CA LEU A 535 2.72 3.41 -6.97
C LEU A 535 1.81 3.33 -8.18
N GLN A 536 1.60 4.45 -8.86
CA GLN A 536 0.92 4.48 -10.15
C GLN A 536 1.90 4.31 -11.32
N SER A 537 3.09 4.88 -11.19
CA SER A 537 4.15 4.86 -12.18
C SER A 537 5.50 4.66 -11.49
N PRO A 538 6.37 3.80 -12.01
CA PRO A 538 7.73 3.66 -11.51
C PRO A 538 8.58 4.91 -11.78
N ALA A 539 8.25 5.70 -12.81
CA ALA A 539 8.98 6.92 -13.15
C ALA A 539 8.79 8.02 -12.09
N ASP A 540 7.71 7.96 -11.32
CA ASP A 540 7.41 8.98 -10.31
C ASP A 540 8.17 8.76 -9.00
N LEU A 541 8.70 7.56 -8.74
CA LEU A 541 9.44 7.27 -7.51
C LEU A 541 10.93 7.62 -7.64
N LYS A 542 11.48 8.19 -6.57
CA LYS A 542 12.90 8.53 -6.49
C LYS A 542 13.81 7.36 -6.84
N THR A 543 14.75 7.60 -7.75
CA THR A 543 15.63 6.57 -8.32
C THR A 543 16.44 5.82 -7.25
N GLY A 544 16.85 6.49 -6.16
CA GLY A 544 17.59 5.82 -5.08
C GLY A 544 16.76 4.76 -4.37
N ILE A 545 15.46 4.99 -4.15
CA ILE A 545 14.54 4.00 -3.59
C ILE A 545 14.29 2.87 -4.60
N TRP A 546 14.05 3.24 -5.89
CA TRP A 546 13.80 2.27 -6.96
C TRP A 546 14.90 1.21 -7.08
N ARG A 547 16.16 1.62 -6.97
CA ARG A 547 17.33 0.72 -7.06
C ARG A 547 17.44 -0.28 -5.90
N GLN A 548 16.72 -0.07 -4.81
CA GLN A 548 16.71 -0.98 -3.65
C GLN A 548 15.63 -2.07 -3.73
N LEU A 549 14.73 -1.97 -4.72
CA LEU A 549 13.65 -2.94 -4.86
C LEU A 549 14.16 -4.31 -5.30
N THR A 550 13.72 -5.33 -4.60
CA THR A 550 13.99 -6.74 -4.92
C THR A 550 12.80 -7.40 -5.60
N TYR A 551 11.59 -7.04 -5.16
CA TYR A 551 10.32 -7.57 -5.69
C TYR A 551 9.51 -6.45 -6.31
N VAL A 552 9.07 -6.65 -7.55
CA VAL A 552 8.21 -5.67 -8.24
C VAL A 552 7.00 -6.37 -8.84
N TYR A 553 5.82 -5.93 -8.42
CA TYR A 553 4.53 -6.45 -8.87
C TYR A 553 3.90 -5.45 -9.83
N VAL A 554 3.80 -5.80 -11.10
CA VAL A 554 3.43 -4.86 -12.18
C VAL A 554 2.07 -5.22 -12.73
N GLY A 555 1.08 -4.38 -12.46
CA GLY A 555 -0.25 -4.47 -13.03
C GLY A 555 -0.36 -3.80 -14.41
N TYR A 556 -1.53 -3.94 -15.04
CA TYR A 556 -1.82 -3.39 -16.36
C TYR A 556 -1.56 -1.87 -16.47
N GLY A 557 -1.11 -1.44 -17.65
CA GLY A 557 -1.27 -0.09 -18.17
C GLY A 557 -0.03 0.80 -18.20
N LEU A 558 1.16 0.32 -17.84
CA LEU A 558 2.39 1.09 -17.97
C LEU A 558 2.82 1.20 -19.42
N VAL A 559 3.33 2.35 -19.82
CA VAL A 559 3.78 2.65 -21.19
C VAL A 559 5.00 3.58 -21.16
N GLY A 560 5.74 3.65 -22.29
CA GLY A 560 6.83 4.59 -22.47
C GLY A 560 7.97 4.42 -21.45
N ASP A 561 8.32 5.47 -20.74
CA ASP A 561 9.44 5.49 -19.79
C ASP A 561 9.23 4.58 -18.59
N ASP A 562 7.99 4.31 -18.21
CA ASP A 562 7.67 3.34 -17.16
C ASP A 562 8.16 1.93 -17.53
N VAL A 563 7.93 1.51 -18.78
CA VAL A 563 8.38 0.19 -19.27
C VAL A 563 9.90 0.14 -19.35
N LYS A 564 10.57 1.24 -19.77
CA LYS A 564 12.03 1.31 -19.78
C LYS A 564 12.65 1.12 -18.40
N ARG A 565 12.02 1.65 -17.35
CA ARG A 565 12.49 1.39 -15.97
C ARG A 565 12.35 -0.08 -15.58
N LEU A 566 11.34 -0.78 -16.09
CA LEU A 566 11.20 -2.22 -15.87
C LEU A 566 12.25 -3.02 -16.64
N GLU A 567 12.63 -2.58 -17.85
CA GLU A 567 13.68 -3.22 -18.66
C GLU A 567 15.02 -3.31 -17.92
N ALA A 568 15.30 -2.33 -17.03
CA ALA A 568 16.50 -2.34 -16.21
C ALA A 568 16.50 -3.40 -15.07
N LEU A 569 15.36 -4.05 -14.79
CA LEU A 569 15.20 -5.05 -13.74
C LEU A 569 15.20 -6.51 -14.26
N THR A 570 15.20 -6.71 -15.56
CA THR A 570 15.17 -8.05 -16.17
C THR A 570 16.20 -8.21 -17.27
N ASP A 571 16.82 -9.38 -17.36
CA ASP A 571 17.73 -9.74 -18.45
C ASP A 571 16.99 -10.23 -19.71
N ASP A 572 15.68 -10.45 -19.64
CA ASP A 572 14.87 -10.98 -20.74
C ASP A 572 13.80 -9.96 -21.20
N VAL A 573 14.23 -9.05 -22.08
CA VAL A 573 13.34 -8.02 -22.65
C VAL A 573 12.18 -8.61 -23.47
N LYS A 574 12.34 -9.82 -24.07
CA LYS A 574 11.27 -10.48 -24.82
C LYS A 574 10.07 -10.83 -23.96
N GLN A 575 10.28 -11.11 -22.69
CA GLN A 575 9.17 -11.36 -21.77
C GLN A 575 8.35 -10.10 -21.45
N LEU A 576 8.92 -8.89 -21.59
CA LEU A 576 8.16 -7.66 -21.47
C LEU A 576 7.14 -7.47 -22.61
N ASP A 577 7.32 -8.12 -23.74
CA ASP A 577 6.31 -8.13 -24.81
C ASP A 577 5.04 -8.87 -24.37
N LEU A 578 5.14 -9.85 -23.47
CA LEU A 578 3.98 -10.50 -22.85
C LEU A 578 3.23 -9.55 -21.92
N TYR A 579 3.95 -8.67 -21.22
CA TYR A 579 3.34 -7.62 -20.40
C TYR A 579 2.53 -6.65 -21.27
N ARG A 580 3.07 -6.24 -22.43
CA ARG A 580 2.37 -5.36 -23.38
C ARG A 580 1.07 -5.95 -23.94
N GLN A 581 0.88 -7.26 -23.84
CA GLN A 581 -0.34 -7.96 -24.24
C GLN A 581 -1.42 -8.01 -23.14
N PHE A 582 -1.19 -7.40 -21.97
CA PHE A 582 -2.20 -7.34 -20.93
C PHE A 582 -3.42 -6.57 -21.41
N ILE A 583 -4.60 -7.09 -21.09
CA ILE A 583 -5.89 -6.49 -21.42
C ILE A 583 -6.41 -5.77 -20.15
N PRO A 584 -7.12 -4.63 -20.31
CA PRO A 584 -7.68 -3.93 -19.16
C PRO A 584 -8.58 -4.84 -18.31
N PRO A 585 -8.43 -4.90 -16.98
CA PRO A 585 -9.25 -5.74 -16.11
C PRO A 585 -10.76 -5.48 -16.23
N LYS A 586 -11.16 -4.23 -16.50
CA LYS A 586 -12.56 -3.86 -16.72
C LYS A 586 -13.23 -4.63 -17.87
N SER A 587 -12.45 -5.05 -18.87
CA SER A 587 -12.97 -5.76 -20.06
C SER A 587 -13.06 -7.26 -19.84
N THR A 588 -12.25 -7.83 -18.98
CA THR A 588 -12.12 -9.29 -18.81
C THR A 588 -12.53 -9.80 -17.44
N GLY A 589 -12.59 -8.94 -16.43
CA GLY A 589 -12.72 -9.35 -15.02
C GLY A 589 -11.47 -10.05 -14.46
N ILE A 590 -10.38 -10.14 -15.24
CA ILE A 590 -9.13 -10.79 -14.85
C ILE A 590 -8.10 -9.71 -14.56
N TYR A 591 -7.36 -9.85 -13.45
CA TYR A 591 -6.31 -8.94 -13.02
C TYR A 591 -4.93 -9.56 -13.32
N PRO A 592 -4.37 -9.31 -14.53
CA PRO A 592 -3.05 -9.83 -14.87
C PRO A 592 -1.96 -9.00 -14.20
N PHE A 593 -0.99 -9.70 -13.60
CA PHE A 593 0.21 -9.11 -13.03
C PHE A 593 1.47 -9.79 -13.54
N MET A 594 2.50 -9.00 -13.75
CA MET A 594 3.86 -9.46 -13.96
C MET A 594 4.63 -9.31 -12.66
N LEU A 595 5.23 -10.39 -12.18
CA LEU A 595 6.01 -10.44 -10.95
C LEU A 595 7.50 -10.52 -11.31
N MET A 596 8.29 -9.60 -10.79
CA MET A 596 9.74 -9.50 -11.07
C MET A 596 10.53 -9.69 -9.78
N GLY A 597 11.69 -10.33 -9.89
CA GLY A 597 12.53 -10.73 -8.77
C GLY A 597 12.31 -12.20 -8.36
N PRO A 598 12.96 -12.70 -7.29
CA PRO A 598 12.83 -14.09 -6.84
C PRO A 598 11.50 -14.32 -6.10
N VAL A 599 10.38 -14.02 -6.79
CA VAL A 599 9.02 -13.99 -6.20
C VAL A 599 8.39 -15.37 -5.99
N SER A 600 9.02 -16.43 -6.50
CA SER A 600 8.45 -17.77 -6.44
C SER A 600 9.56 -18.80 -6.15
N PRO A 601 9.26 -19.89 -5.43
CA PRO A 601 10.22 -20.98 -5.26
C PRO A 601 10.59 -21.66 -6.59
N ILE A 602 9.69 -21.64 -7.58
CA ILE A 602 9.90 -22.24 -8.89
C ILE A 602 10.34 -21.25 -9.98
N ILE A 603 10.28 -19.92 -9.71
CA ILE A 603 10.87 -18.86 -10.55
C ILE A 603 11.72 -17.99 -9.63
N PHE A 604 12.94 -18.43 -9.39
CA PHE A 604 13.86 -17.83 -8.41
C PHE A 604 14.92 -16.92 -9.07
N THR A 605 14.79 -16.67 -10.36
CA THR A 605 15.71 -15.84 -11.17
C THR A 605 15.16 -14.43 -11.36
N THR A 606 15.85 -13.60 -12.15
CA THR A 606 15.38 -12.27 -12.56
C THR A 606 14.30 -12.30 -13.64
N ALA A 607 13.98 -13.48 -14.19
CA ALA A 607 12.95 -13.64 -15.20
C ALA A 607 11.55 -13.36 -14.62
N PRO A 608 10.71 -12.56 -15.31
CA PRO A 608 9.37 -12.26 -14.81
C PRO A 608 8.45 -13.46 -14.84
N ALA A 609 7.58 -13.55 -13.84
CA ALA A 609 6.45 -14.49 -13.78
C ALA A 609 5.15 -13.77 -14.11
N PHE A 610 4.20 -14.46 -14.74
CA PHE A 610 2.91 -13.89 -15.12
C PHE A 610 1.78 -14.60 -14.39
N VAL A 611 0.96 -13.81 -13.69
CA VAL A 611 -0.11 -14.29 -12.81
C VAL A 611 -1.43 -13.61 -13.12
N ASN A 612 -2.51 -14.38 -13.11
CA ASN A 612 -3.86 -13.86 -12.98
C ASN A 612 -4.25 -13.92 -11.51
N VAL A 613 -4.38 -12.76 -10.89
CA VAL A 613 -4.70 -12.64 -9.45
C VAL A 613 -6.12 -13.11 -9.20
N PHE A 614 -6.38 -13.71 -8.03
CA PHE A 614 -7.72 -14.08 -7.59
C PHE A 614 -8.66 -12.87 -7.62
N ASN A 615 -9.89 -13.10 -8.01
CA ASN A 615 -10.93 -12.07 -8.08
C ASN A 615 -11.94 -12.18 -6.93
N ASN A 616 -11.78 -13.17 -6.04
CA ASN A 616 -12.65 -13.38 -4.89
C ASN A 616 -11.90 -14.00 -3.69
N ASN A 617 -12.46 -13.80 -2.50
CA ASN A 617 -11.89 -14.28 -1.25
C ASN A 617 -12.03 -15.78 -1.04
N GLN A 618 -12.97 -16.43 -1.76
CA GLN A 618 -13.20 -17.87 -1.64
C GLN A 618 -12.02 -18.64 -2.22
N ASP A 619 -11.54 -18.25 -3.40
CA ASP A 619 -10.36 -18.85 -4.02
C ASP A 619 -9.12 -18.59 -3.17
N TYR A 620 -8.95 -17.36 -2.68
CA TYR A 620 -7.84 -17.02 -1.78
C TYR A 620 -7.82 -17.94 -0.55
N LEU A 621 -8.94 -18.12 0.14
CA LEU A 621 -9.02 -18.99 1.31
C LEU A 621 -8.81 -20.48 0.94
N HIS A 622 -9.36 -20.92 -0.19
CA HIS A 622 -9.24 -22.31 -0.62
C HIS A 622 -7.79 -22.70 -0.86
N TYR A 623 -7.09 -21.93 -1.70
CA TYR A 623 -5.70 -22.23 -2.09
C TYR A 623 -4.66 -21.91 -1.01
N ASN A 624 -5.00 -21.11 0.00
CA ASN A 624 -4.16 -20.79 1.16
C ASN A 624 -4.56 -21.57 2.43
N SER A 625 -5.52 -22.49 2.35
CA SER A 625 -6.10 -23.20 3.50
C SER A 625 -5.06 -23.99 4.31
N SER A 626 -4.02 -24.52 3.69
CA SER A 626 -2.99 -25.34 4.36
C SER A 626 -2.30 -24.55 5.48
N TRP A 627 -1.73 -23.39 5.16
CA TRP A 627 -1.02 -22.57 6.15
C TRP A 627 -1.98 -21.84 7.10
N ILE A 628 -3.14 -21.41 6.59
CA ILE A 628 -4.17 -20.77 7.41
C ILE A 628 -4.66 -21.72 8.52
N ASN A 629 -5.02 -22.96 8.16
CA ASN A 629 -5.48 -23.95 9.12
C ASN A 629 -4.36 -24.32 10.11
N LYS A 630 -3.12 -24.49 9.64
CA LYS A 630 -1.97 -24.78 10.52
C LYS A 630 -1.81 -23.72 11.62
N ILE A 631 -2.00 -22.42 11.31
CA ILE A 631 -1.90 -21.34 12.30
C ILE A 631 -3.14 -21.31 13.20
N THR A 632 -4.35 -21.38 12.63
CA THR A 632 -5.58 -21.28 13.41
C THR A 632 -5.76 -22.45 14.36
N GLU A 633 -5.44 -23.68 13.95
CA GLU A 633 -5.49 -24.88 14.79
C GLU A 633 -4.47 -24.80 15.93
N ARG A 634 -3.22 -24.43 15.64
CA ARG A 634 -2.19 -24.26 16.67
C ARG A 634 -2.59 -23.24 17.75
N ARG A 635 -3.37 -22.21 17.38
CA ARG A 635 -3.83 -21.14 18.26
C ARG A 635 -5.24 -21.34 18.83
N SER A 636 -5.88 -22.46 18.52
CA SER A 636 -7.29 -22.73 18.89
C SER A 636 -8.24 -21.62 18.42
N MET A 637 -7.95 -21.02 17.28
CA MET A 637 -8.80 -19.99 16.67
C MET A 637 -9.88 -20.62 15.80
N PRO A 638 -11.07 -20.01 15.67
CA PRO A 638 -12.11 -20.49 14.77
C PRO A 638 -11.65 -20.37 13.30
N ARG A 639 -12.20 -21.24 12.45
CA ARG A 639 -11.94 -21.18 10.99
C ARG A 639 -12.26 -19.81 10.43
N ILE A 640 -11.43 -19.37 9.52
CA ILE A 640 -11.66 -18.11 8.78
C ILE A 640 -12.74 -18.35 7.73
N THR A 641 -13.76 -17.50 7.73
CA THR A 641 -14.85 -17.54 6.74
C THR A 641 -14.78 -16.33 5.81
N VAL A 642 -15.35 -16.45 4.61
CA VAL A 642 -15.41 -15.34 3.64
C VAL A 642 -16.08 -14.11 4.24
N GLU A 643 -17.09 -14.29 5.10
CA GLU A 643 -17.79 -13.17 5.76
C GLU A 643 -16.91 -12.39 6.73
N LYS A 644 -15.93 -13.04 7.38
CA LYS A 644 -14.95 -12.34 8.23
C LYS A 644 -13.97 -11.50 7.42
N LEU A 645 -13.76 -11.86 6.16
CA LEU A 645 -12.90 -11.15 5.23
C LEU A 645 -13.65 -10.09 4.42
N ASP A 646 -14.96 -9.91 4.62
CA ASP A 646 -15.73 -8.83 3.97
C ASP A 646 -15.36 -7.48 4.60
N PRO A 647 -14.73 -6.57 3.84
CA PRO A 647 -14.34 -5.25 4.33
C PRO A 647 -15.55 -4.38 4.69
N ASN A 648 -16.71 -4.63 4.09
CA ASN A 648 -17.94 -3.86 4.35
C ASN A 648 -18.60 -4.21 5.70
N ARG A 649 -18.23 -5.34 6.31
CA ARG A 649 -18.81 -5.75 7.61
C ARG A 649 -18.48 -4.79 8.74
N ARG A 650 -17.31 -4.16 8.73
CA ARG A 650 -16.84 -3.25 9.81
C ARG A 650 -17.52 -1.89 9.80
N VAL A 651 -17.98 -1.41 8.66
CA VAL A 651 -18.69 -0.14 8.53
C VAL A 651 -20.05 -0.14 9.28
N LYS A 652 -20.61 -1.32 9.58
CA LYS A 652 -21.91 -1.46 10.26
C LYS A 652 -21.85 -1.53 11.80
N THR A 653 -20.67 -1.62 12.43
CA THR A 653 -20.54 -1.93 13.85
C THR A 653 -20.53 -0.75 14.85
N PRO A 654 -20.26 0.53 14.51
CA PRO A 654 -20.24 1.61 15.50
C PRO A 654 -21.60 2.01 16.05
N LYS A 655 -22.71 1.70 15.39
CA LYS A 655 -24.06 2.17 15.81
C LYS A 655 -24.78 1.27 16.82
N GLN A 656 -24.34 0.05 17.04
CA GLN A 656 -25.07 -0.89 17.94
C GLN A 656 -24.54 -0.97 19.37
N LYS A 657 -23.31 -0.53 19.66
CA LYS A 657 -22.79 -0.56 21.05
C LYS A 657 -23.18 0.63 21.93
N ALA A 658 -23.58 1.76 21.34
CA ALA A 658 -24.03 2.93 22.10
C ALA A 658 -25.45 2.81 22.67
N VAL A 659 -26.28 1.90 22.14
CA VAL A 659 -27.70 1.76 22.58
C VAL A 659 -27.90 0.74 23.72
N GLN A 660 -26.92 -0.13 23.96
CA GLN A 660 -27.05 -1.15 25.02
C GLN A 660 -26.50 -0.75 26.41
N VAL A 661 -25.73 0.34 26.50
CA VAL A 661 -25.20 0.81 27.80
C VAL A 661 -26.18 1.72 28.56
N GLU A 662 -27.15 2.35 27.88
CA GLU A 662 -28.15 3.21 28.53
C GLU A 662 -29.33 2.47 29.18
N LYS A 663 -29.46 1.15 29.03
CA LYS A 663 -30.58 0.37 29.59
C LYS A 663 -30.31 -0.29 30.95
N GLN A 664 -29.14 -0.08 31.58
CA GLN A 664 -28.82 -0.72 32.87
C GLN A 664 -28.79 0.21 34.10
N TYR A 665 -29.07 1.49 33.96
CA TYR A 665 -29.18 2.38 35.13
C TYR A 665 -30.45 3.22 35.10
N SER A 666 -31.62 2.63 35.32
CA SER A 666 -32.79 3.32 35.87
C SER A 666 -33.83 2.31 36.36
N VAL A 667 -33.64 1.83 37.59
CA VAL A 667 -34.74 1.31 38.38
C VAL A 667 -34.79 2.14 39.65
N GLY A 668 -35.81 2.94 39.77
CA GLY A 668 -36.11 3.70 40.98
C GLY A 668 -37.20 4.75 40.74
N ASN A 669 -38.47 4.28 40.92
CA ASN A 669 -39.65 5.05 41.38
C ASN A 669 -40.13 6.33 40.65
N ALA A 670 -41.25 6.34 39.96
CA ALA A 670 -42.53 6.76 40.53
C ALA A 670 -43.60 7.11 39.48
N LYS A 671 -44.80 6.57 39.73
CA LYS A 671 -46.15 7.13 39.48
C LYS A 671 -46.64 7.48 38.09
N THR A 672 -47.60 6.70 37.71
CA THR A 672 -48.73 6.88 36.79
C THR A 672 -49.26 8.32 36.62
N VAL A 673 -49.39 8.78 35.40
CA VAL A 673 -50.49 9.63 34.93
C VAL A 673 -50.79 9.29 33.46
N SER A 674 -52.07 9.17 33.16
CA SER A 674 -52.72 8.69 31.94
C SER A 674 -52.81 9.74 30.82
N THR A 675 -52.63 9.25 29.57
CA THR A 675 -53.31 9.53 28.29
C THR A 675 -53.47 10.99 27.79
N PRO A 676 -53.49 11.33 26.49
CA PRO A 676 -54.21 10.65 25.43
C PRO A 676 -53.49 10.45 24.09
N GLN A 677 -54.04 9.53 23.28
CA GLN A 677 -53.76 9.22 21.92
C GLN A 677 -53.98 10.42 20.96
N THR A 678 -53.04 10.64 20.05
CA THR A 678 -53.31 11.40 18.86
C THR A 678 -52.74 10.66 17.64
N THR A 679 -53.67 10.26 16.83
CA THR A 679 -53.50 9.61 15.51
C THR A 679 -52.92 10.63 14.53
N ILE A 680 -51.78 10.32 13.93
CA ILE A 680 -51.26 11.08 12.78
C ILE A 680 -51.27 10.18 11.54
N LYS A 681 -52.00 10.68 10.54
CA LYS A 681 -52.16 10.08 9.22
C LYS A 681 -50.89 10.21 8.39
N GLU A 682 -50.56 9.13 7.66
CA GLU A 682 -49.55 9.13 6.60
C GLU A 682 -49.93 10.04 5.42
N PRO A 683 -48.96 10.73 4.78
CA PRO A 683 -49.20 11.37 3.50
C PRO A 683 -48.87 10.43 2.34
N VAL A 684 -49.81 10.30 1.47
CA VAL A 684 -49.76 9.63 0.16
C VAL A 684 -48.79 10.39 -0.77
N VAL A 685 -47.78 9.70 -1.30
CA VAL A 685 -46.90 10.24 -2.35
C VAL A 685 -47.40 9.78 -3.69
N SER A 686 -47.91 10.74 -4.49
CA SER A 686 -48.26 10.54 -5.89
C SER A 686 -47.02 10.49 -6.80
N LYS A 687 -46.94 9.42 -7.59
CA LYS A 687 -46.04 9.28 -8.74
C LYS A 687 -46.40 10.28 -9.82
N LYS A 688 -45.45 11.10 -10.26
CA LYS A 688 -45.49 11.78 -11.56
C LYS A 688 -44.50 11.06 -12.50
N ILE A 689 -45.08 10.56 -13.56
CA ILE A 689 -44.43 10.09 -14.78
C ILE A 689 -44.05 11.35 -15.56
N ILE A 690 -42.83 11.43 -16.01
CA ILE A 690 -42.39 12.41 -17.03
C ILE A 690 -41.81 11.60 -18.18
N ASP A 691 -42.43 11.86 -19.35
CA ASP A 691 -42.15 11.25 -20.64
C ASP A 691 -40.79 11.65 -21.21
N ASP A 692 -40.29 10.78 -22.04
CA ASP A 692 -39.11 10.91 -22.91
C ASP A 692 -39.23 12.11 -23.87
N ASP A 693 -38.13 12.81 -24.07
CA ASP A 693 -37.90 13.58 -25.29
C ASP A 693 -36.41 13.35 -25.73
N PRO A 694 -36.21 12.77 -26.92
CA PRO A 694 -34.89 12.59 -27.49
C PRO A 694 -34.66 13.73 -28.50
N ASP A 695 -33.66 14.55 -28.25
CA ASP A 695 -32.85 15.26 -29.26
C ASP A 695 -32.12 16.44 -28.61
N LEU A 696 -30.82 16.28 -28.47
CA LEU A 696 -29.87 17.40 -28.62
C LEU A 696 -28.43 16.83 -28.62
N VAL A 697 -27.99 16.57 -29.84
CA VAL A 697 -26.60 16.48 -30.19
C VAL A 697 -26.14 17.90 -30.47
N GLU A 698 -25.19 18.42 -29.75
CA GLU A 698 -24.29 19.49 -30.24
C GLU A 698 -22.94 19.47 -29.55
N ASP A 699 -21.98 19.21 -30.37
CA ASP A 699 -20.56 19.61 -30.47
C ASP A 699 -19.91 20.37 -29.33
N MET A 700 -18.82 19.83 -28.84
CA MET A 700 -17.69 20.62 -28.32
C MET A 700 -16.35 20.05 -28.81
N PRO A 701 -15.44 20.87 -29.31
CA PRO A 701 -14.15 20.46 -29.88
C PRO A 701 -13.03 20.49 -28.83
N PHE A 702 -12.07 19.57 -29.03
CA PHE A 702 -10.68 19.45 -28.56
C PHE A 702 -10.41 19.25 -27.06
#